data_2e4f7edb92c7a762abd25d448ff583c9
#
_entry.id   2e4f7edb92c7a762abd25d448ff583c9
#
_cell.length_a   1.000
_cell.length_b   1.000
_cell.length_c   1.000
_cell.angle_alpha   90.00
_cell.angle_beta   90.00
_cell.angle_gamma   90.00
#
_symmetry.space_group_name_H-M   'P 1'
#
loop_
_entity.id
_entity.type
_entity.pdbx_description
1 polymer ?
#
loop_
_entity_poly.entity_id
_entity_poly.type
_entity_poly.pdbx_seq_one_letter_code
_entity_poly.pdbx_strand_id
1 'polypeptide(L)'
;MKILLVNMPCSSIRPPLGVSLLKSLLGRDGHEVTVFNANIDFANRVGSRYYHYLAEVAPVEVLLGEYLFADVLFEGRSTEPYLDFLATDFDDECPALARELLAKAKLQVEPHLHRCLEFVEADDYEFVGFTSSFTQHMASLSLARMIKERRPQVITAFGGANCEDEMGLALHNSFPFVDLVFCGEADVSLPQAVAALTAGESLVGIRGVISRNPKRGTSRYTSLSPERIQNLDLLPYPDYDDFFEQYASMPSGSRTAGVPMETSRGCWWGEKHHCTFCGLNGLSMAFRAKSPERALAELDYLQHRYEVEDIQMVDNILDMRYVKTFLPMLAERPVRPALFYETKANLTWDQLLVFQSAGIRAIQAGIESLDTRVLKLMDKGTTGVRAVELLRQCREAGIWPHWNILYGFPGEPPDAYEAMAEKVEWLAHLDPPNVCVQFRLDRFSPLYLRADELGLTAVRPARAYQLLYALPEERVRQLAYYFDFSYGDGRCPDSYTAGLREAVADWQRRPHGDLTHERVGDELRIVDSRSGGRRELALAGAEADLYRACDRATPLVKLVEELGPRLGADRVGELLAEWVERRVMLELDGRFLALAVDAAAAKCWRRRRKPSWRKVLDESLRPARPRVAVAGGLFSS
;
A
#
# COMPACT_ATOMS: atom_id res chain seq x y z
N MET A 1 -19.02 23.16 19.34
CA MET A 1 -17.54 23.35 19.35
C MET A 1 -17.05 23.68 17.97
N LYS A 2 -16.00 24.49 17.89
CA LYS A 2 -15.25 24.74 16.66
C LYS A 2 -14.00 23.83 16.63
N ILE A 3 -13.92 22.97 15.62
CA ILE A 3 -12.99 21.84 15.56
C ILE A 3 -12.11 21.97 14.34
N LEU A 4 -10.80 21.79 14.52
CA LEU A 4 -9.83 21.66 13.44
C LEU A 4 -9.29 20.22 13.38
N LEU A 5 -9.37 19.59 12.23
CA LEU A 5 -8.73 18.29 11.97
C LEU A 5 -7.53 18.51 11.04
N VAL A 6 -6.36 18.03 11.42
CA VAL A 6 -5.10 18.35 10.74
C VAL A 6 -4.50 17.12 10.09
N ASN A 7 -4.18 17.24 8.79
CA ASN A 7 -3.41 16.26 8.03
C ASN A 7 -1.98 16.79 7.82
N MET A 8 -1.03 16.34 8.64
CA MET A 8 0.35 16.81 8.64
C MET A 8 1.18 16.25 7.46
N PRO A 9 2.37 16.82 7.17
CA PRO A 9 3.29 16.34 6.13
C PRO A 9 3.64 14.86 6.21
N CYS A 10 4.17 14.36 5.09
CA CYS A 10 4.59 12.97 4.86
C CYS A 10 3.42 11.98 4.68
N SER A 11 2.23 12.49 4.38
CA SER A 11 1.13 11.75 3.77
C SER A 11 1.03 12.09 2.27
N SER A 12 0.48 11.19 1.47
CA SER A 12 0.23 11.44 0.04
C SER A 12 -0.60 12.69 -0.20
N ILE A 13 -0.37 13.40 -1.33
CA ILE A 13 -1.20 14.53 -1.75
C ILE A 13 -2.49 13.99 -2.37
N ARG A 14 -3.41 13.61 -1.51
CA ARG A 14 -4.77 13.15 -1.83
C ARG A 14 -5.72 13.49 -0.69
N PRO A 15 -7.04 13.55 -0.93
CA PRO A 15 -8.00 13.82 0.13
C PRO A 15 -7.82 12.83 1.30
N PRO A 16 -7.72 13.29 2.55
CA PRO A 16 -7.54 12.40 3.71
C PRO A 16 -8.88 11.81 4.14
N LEU A 17 -9.19 10.57 3.71
CA LEU A 17 -10.50 9.92 3.94
C LEU A 17 -10.94 9.95 5.42
N GLY A 18 -10.06 9.55 6.34
CA GLY A 18 -10.45 9.40 7.76
C GLY A 18 -10.95 10.71 8.37
N VAL A 19 -10.16 11.79 8.29
CA VAL A 19 -10.57 13.10 8.86
C VAL A 19 -11.71 13.74 8.08
N SER A 20 -11.83 13.50 6.78
CA SER A 20 -12.95 14.00 5.96
C SER A 20 -14.27 13.30 6.29
N LEU A 21 -14.22 12.02 6.65
CA LEU A 21 -15.37 11.28 7.18
C LEU A 21 -15.76 11.78 8.56
N LEU A 22 -14.78 11.99 9.46
CA LEU A 22 -15.00 12.54 10.79
C LEU A 22 -15.55 13.98 10.74
N LYS A 23 -15.11 14.82 9.77
CA LYS A 23 -15.71 16.13 9.50
C LYS A 23 -17.21 15.99 9.22
N SER A 24 -17.58 15.08 8.32
CA SER A 24 -18.99 14.86 7.98
C SER A 24 -19.81 14.33 9.17
N LEU A 25 -19.23 13.46 10.00
CA LEU A 25 -19.88 12.93 11.22
C LEU A 25 -20.17 14.04 12.22
N LEU A 26 -19.15 14.81 12.60
CA LEU A 26 -19.26 15.89 13.56
C LEU A 26 -20.12 17.06 13.04
N GLY A 27 -20.08 17.32 11.74
CA GLY A 27 -20.93 18.32 11.08
C GLY A 27 -22.42 17.98 11.19
N ARG A 28 -22.80 16.69 11.09
CA ARG A 28 -24.18 16.22 11.34
C ARG A 28 -24.64 16.49 12.79
N ASP A 29 -23.70 16.44 13.73
CA ASP A 29 -23.98 16.70 15.15
C ASP A 29 -23.99 18.20 15.48
N GLY A 30 -23.87 19.09 14.45
CA GLY A 30 -23.97 20.54 14.59
C GLY A 30 -22.66 21.24 14.99
N HIS A 31 -21.52 20.57 14.85
CA HIS A 31 -20.20 21.18 15.07
C HIS A 31 -19.67 21.87 13.82
N GLU A 32 -18.92 22.95 13.98
CA GLU A 32 -18.17 23.60 12.92
C GLU A 32 -16.81 22.91 12.79
N VAL A 33 -16.57 22.26 11.64
CA VAL A 33 -15.36 21.42 11.45
C VAL A 33 -14.62 21.81 10.19
N THR A 34 -13.35 22.13 10.33
CA THR A 34 -12.43 22.41 9.23
C THR A 34 -11.36 21.32 9.14
N VAL A 35 -11.00 20.89 7.91
CA VAL A 35 -9.84 20.03 7.67
C VAL A 35 -8.70 20.85 7.12
N PHE A 36 -7.59 20.91 7.82
CA PHE A 36 -6.37 21.56 7.37
C PHE A 36 -5.38 20.56 6.80
N ASN A 37 -5.10 20.65 5.49
CA ASN A 37 -4.16 19.82 4.78
C ASN A 37 -2.76 20.45 4.76
N ALA A 38 -2.08 20.44 5.90
CA ALA A 38 -0.75 21.01 6.09
C ALA A 38 0.30 20.36 5.17
N ASN A 39 0.08 19.12 4.74
CA ASN A 39 0.90 18.43 3.76
C ASN A 39 0.97 19.16 2.40
N ILE A 40 -0.08 19.87 1.99
CA ILE A 40 -0.11 20.66 0.74
C ILE A 40 0.85 21.86 0.86
N ASP A 41 0.80 22.62 1.96
CA ASP A 41 1.73 23.74 2.19
C ASP A 41 3.18 23.27 2.18
N PHE A 42 3.49 22.15 2.85
CA PHE A 42 4.85 21.61 2.88
C PHE A 42 5.30 21.13 1.49
N ALA A 43 4.41 20.48 0.73
CA ALA A 43 4.71 20.08 -0.64
C ALA A 43 5.00 21.27 -1.57
N ASN A 44 4.28 22.37 -1.40
CA ASN A 44 4.55 23.61 -2.14
C ASN A 44 5.93 24.20 -1.81
N ARG A 45 6.38 24.12 -0.54
CA ARG A 45 7.68 24.62 -0.09
C ARG A 45 8.85 23.80 -0.57
N VAL A 46 8.74 22.47 -0.51
CA VAL A 46 9.84 21.55 -0.88
C VAL A 46 9.82 21.14 -2.35
N GLY A 47 8.70 21.36 -3.03
CA GLY A 47 8.46 20.96 -4.41
C GLY A 47 7.79 19.57 -4.51
N SER A 48 6.76 19.48 -5.37
CA SER A 48 5.87 18.32 -5.47
C SER A 48 6.58 17.00 -5.77
N ARG A 49 7.60 17.01 -6.63
CA ARG A 49 8.39 15.81 -6.97
C ARG A 49 9.16 15.28 -5.77
N TYR A 50 9.75 16.18 -5.01
CA TYR A 50 10.52 15.81 -3.84
C TYR A 50 9.60 15.36 -2.70
N TYR A 51 8.51 16.06 -2.50
CA TYR A 51 7.49 15.67 -1.55
C TYR A 51 6.94 14.26 -1.83
N HIS A 52 6.70 13.94 -3.11
CA HIS A 52 6.28 12.60 -3.52
C HIS A 52 7.30 11.52 -3.11
N TYR A 53 8.60 11.79 -3.28
CA TYR A 53 9.64 10.87 -2.80
C TYR A 53 9.54 10.63 -1.29
N LEU A 54 9.40 11.69 -0.49
CA LEU A 54 9.27 11.59 0.97
C LEU A 54 8.03 10.82 1.42
N ALA A 55 6.91 11.00 0.73
CA ALA A 55 5.62 10.50 1.17
C ALA A 55 5.23 9.13 0.60
N GLU A 56 5.80 8.74 -0.57
CA GLU A 56 5.30 7.57 -1.30
C GLU A 56 6.40 6.63 -1.83
N VAL A 57 7.66 7.05 -1.89
CA VAL A 57 8.73 6.27 -2.50
C VAL A 57 9.74 5.75 -1.48
N ALA A 58 10.15 6.61 -0.56
CA ALA A 58 11.12 6.23 0.47
C ALA A 58 10.59 5.08 1.34
N PRO A 59 11.44 4.09 1.69
CA PRO A 59 11.05 3.03 2.61
C PRO A 59 10.52 3.63 3.91
N VAL A 60 9.33 3.18 4.34
CA VAL A 60 8.66 3.79 5.51
C VAL A 60 9.41 3.54 6.82
N GLU A 61 10.18 2.45 6.91
CA GLU A 61 10.99 2.06 8.07
C GLU A 61 12.20 2.97 8.31
N VAL A 62 12.65 3.72 7.30
CA VAL A 62 13.71 4.73 7.48
C VAL A 62 13.21 6.02 8.12
N LEU A 63 11.89 6.22 8.18
CA LEU A 63 11.25 7.32 8.91
C LEU A 63 11.73 8.73 8.48
N LEU A 64 11.86 8.98 7.17
CA LEU A 64 12.31 10.30 6.66
C LEU A 64 11.43 11.46 7.14
N GLY A 65 10.12 11.26 7.24
CA GLY A 65 9.20 12.26 7.78
C GLY A 65 9.49 12.59 9.24
N GLU A 66 9.76 11.56 10.05
CA GLU A 66 10.12 11.75 11.46
C GLU A 66 11.46 12.50 11.60
N TYR A 67 12.45 12.17 10.76
CA TYR A 67 13.74 12.86 10.74
C TYR A 67 13.60 14.36 10.50
N LEU A 68 12.73 14.78 9.59
CA LEU A 68 12.57 16.20 9.27
C LEU A 68 12.16 17.03 10.49
N PHE A 69 11.28 16.49 11.34
CA PHE A 69 10.71 17.20 12.49
C PHE A 69 11.36 16.84 13.84
N ALA A 70 12.28 15.88 13.87
CA ALA A 70 12.87 15.36 15.12
C ALA A 70 13.55 16.46 15.96
N ASP A 71 14.31 17.36 15.32
CA ASP A 71 15.06 18.41 16.03
C ASP A 71 14.13 19.47 16.64
N VAL A 72 12.96 19.68 16.03
CA VAL A 72 11.96 20.60 16.57
C VAL A 72 11.37 20.04 17.85
N LEU A 73 11.09 18.72 17.89
CA LEU A 73 10.50 18.07 19.06
C LEU A 73 11.52 17.79 20.17
N PHE A 74 12.75 17.40 19.79
CA PHE A 74 13.83 17.02 20.67
C PHE A 74 15.05 17.95 20.48
N GLU A 75 14.94 19.17 21.01
CA GLU A 75 15.95 20.22 20.87
C GLU A 75 17.35 19.78 21.35
N GLY A 76 18.39 20.22 20.63
CA GLY A 76 19.79 19.95 20.96
C GLY A 76 20.28 18.54 20.64
N ARG A 77 19.48 17.69 20.01
CA ARG A 77 19.91 16.37 19.58
C ARG A 77 20.61 16.44 18.22
N SER A 78 21.79 15.80 18.11
CA SER A 78 22.44 15.59 16.82
C SER A 78 21.69 14.53 16.01
N THR A 79 21.41 14.84 14.76
CA THR A 79 20.83 13.89 13.78
C THR A 79 21.88 13.30 12.83
N GLU A 80 23.17 13.61 13.02
CA GLU A 80 24.27 13.03 12.23
C GLU A 80 24.28 11.50 12.22
N PRO A 81 24.10 10.80 13.37
CA PRO A 81 24.05 9.33 13.36
C PRO A 81 22.93 8.75 12.50
N TYR A 82 21.84 9.50 12.30
CA TYR A 82 20.78 9.09 11.40
C TYR A 82 21.17 9.26 9.93
N LEU A 83 21.88 10.34 9.58
CA LEU A 83 22.40 10.52 8.23
C LEU A 83 23.46 9.47 7.87
N ASP A 84 24.30 9.09 8.83
CA ASP A 84 25.25 7.99 8.67
C ASP A 84 24.53 6.64 8.46
N PHE A 85 23.47 6.38 9.21
CA PHE A 85 22.64 5.20 9.03
C PHE A 85 22.03 5.15 7.62
N LEU A 86 21.46 6.25 7.12
CA LEU A 86 20.93 6.31 5.75
C LEU A 86 22.02 6.02 4.71
N ALA A 87 23.25 6.48 4.97
CA ALA A 87 24.36 6.29 4.05
C ALA A 87 24.86 4.86 3.98
N THR A 88 24.84 4.14 5.11
CA THR A 88 25.45 2.81 5.23
C THR A 88 24.45 1.69 4.96
N ASP A 89 23.22 1.85 5.43
CA ASP A 89 22.24 0.78 5.43
C ASP A 89 21.24 0.88 4.25
N PHE A 90 21.14 2.08 3.62
CA PHE A 90 20.14 2.36 2.55
C PHE A 90 20.71 3.14 1.35
N ASP A 91 22.04 3.08 1.10
CA ASP A 91 22.69 3.91 0.06
C ASP A 91 22.14 3.65 -1.35
N ASP A 92 21.78 2.42 -1.68
CA ASP A 92 21.16 2.05 -2.96
C ASP A 92 19.69 2.49 -3.07
N GLU A 93 18.99 2.63 -1.94
CA GLU A 93 17.58 2.98 -1.86
C GLU A 93 17.34 4.45 -1.52
N CYS A 94 18.33 5.12 -0.91
CA CYS A 94 18.29 6.54 -0.54
C CYS A 94 19.50 7.30 -1.14
N PRO A 95 19.49 7.61 -2.44
CA PRO A 95 20.62 8.18 -3.16
C PRO A 95 21.18 9.46 -2.53
N ALA A 96 22.46 9.79 -2.81
CA ALA A 96 23.12 11.03 -2.37
C ALA A 96 22.30 12.31 -2.65
N LEU A 97 21.50 12.31 -3.72
CA LEU A 97 20.52 13.35 -4.02
C LEU A 97 19.47 13.50 -2.89
N ALA A 98 19.10 12.40 -2.22
CA ALA A 98 18.14 12.46 -1.12
C ALA A 98 18.67 13.23 0.08
N ARG A 99 19.98 13.18 0.38
CA ARG A 99 20.59 13.95 1.48
C ARG A 99 20.52 15.45 1.24
N GLU A 100 20.87 15.90 0.02
CA GLU A 100 20.78 17.32 -0.33
C GLU A 100 19.33 17.81 -0.25
N LEU A 101 18.40 16.99 -0.71
CA LEU A 101 16.98 17.28 -0.67
C LEU A 101 16.44 17.27 0.77
N LEU A 102 16.88 16.33 1.61
CA LEU A 102 16.54 16.30 3.04
C LEU A 102 17.02 17.56 3.76
N ALA A 103 18.26 18.00 3.51
CA ALA A 103 18.77 19.24 4.08
C ALA A 103 17.94 20.46 3.67
N LYS A 104 17.55 20.55 2.39
CA LYS A 104 16.67 21.62 1.90
C LYS A 104 15.26 21.56 2.50
N ALA A 105 14.68 20.36 2.64
CA ALA A 105 13.38 20.19 3.26
C ALA A 105 13.40 20.58 4.74
N LYS A 106 14.49 20.25 5.45
CA LYS A 106 14.67 20.59 6.87
C LYS A 106 14.64 22.10 7.11
N LEU A 107 15.20 22.89 6.19
CA LEU A 107 15.10 24.36 6.23
C LEU A 107 13.67 24.90 6.08
N GLN A 108 12.74 24.12 5.57
CA GLN A 108 11.34 24.50 5.42
C GLN A 108 10.46 24.10 6.62
N VAL A 109 10.97 23.32 7.55
CA VAL A 109 10.19 22.78 8.69
C VAL A 109 9.67 23.90 9.59
N GLU A 110 10.57 24.77 10.10
CA GLU A 110 10.15 25.87 10.98
C GLU A 110 9.20 26.86 10.30
N PRO A 111 9.49 27.37 9.07
CA PRO A 111 8.54 28.23 8.36
C PRO A 111 7.19 27.56 8.12
N HIS A 112 7.18 26.25 7.87
CA HIS A 112 5.96 25.48 7.71
C HIS A 112 5.15 25.40 9.02
N LEU A 113 5.79 25.02 10.12
CA LEU A 113 5.13 24.92 11.43
C LEU A 113 4.57 26.26 11.90
N HIS A 114 5.30 27.37 11.68
CA HIS A 114 4.79 28.70 11.98
C HIS A 114 3.54 29.03 11.14
N ARG A 115 3.55 28.68 9.85
CA ARG A 115 2.36 28.85 8.99
C ARG A 115 1.17 27.99 9.47
N CYS A 116 1.43 26.77 9.93
CA CYS A 116 0.39 25.93 10.52
C CYS A 116 -0.16 26.53 11.81
N LEU A 117 0.70 27.08 12.66
CA LEU A 117 0.28 27.74 13.90
C LEU A 117 -0.54 29.00 13.61
N GLU A 118 -0.14 29.83 12.65
CA GLU A 118 -0.92 30.98 12.18
C GLU A 118 -2.33 30.55 11.73
N PHE A 119 -2.45 29.42 11.02
CA PHE A 119 -3.74 28.90 10.61
C PHE A 119 -4.63 28.53 11.81
N VAL A 120 -4.03 27.89 12.84
CA VAL A 120 -4.74 27.56 14.08
C VAL A 120 -5.14 28.82 14.87
N GLU A 121 -4.29 29.86 14.87
CA GLU A 121 -4.52 31.12 15.58
C GLU A 121 -5.49 32.06 14.85
N ALA A 122 -5.71 31.87 13.55
CA ALA A 122 -6.61 32.69 12.75
C ALA A 122 -8.09 32.53 13.14
N ASP A 123 -8.42 31.50 13.93
CA ASP A 123 -9.78 31.21 14.35
C ASP A 123 -9.84 30.65 15.77
N ASP A 124 -11.05 30.65 16.38
CA ASP A 124 -11.28 30.26 17.78
C ASP A 124 -11.52 28.75 17.91
N TYR A 125 -10.61 27.92 17.38
CA TYR A 125 -10.69 26.48 17.57
C TYR A 125 -10.55 26.08 19.05
N GLU A 126 -11.48 25.27 19.52
CA GLU A 126 -11.51 24.71 20.89
C GLU A 126 -10.85 23.31 20.94
N PHE A 127 -10.86 22.60 19.79
CA PHE A 127 -10.35 21.26 19.63
C PHE A 127 -9.51 21.15 18.34
N VAL A 128 -8.29 20.61 18.46
CA VAL A 128 -7.41 20.35 17.31
C VAL A 128 -7.04 18.87 17.32
N GLY A 129 -7.57 18.12 16.33
CA GLY A 129 -7.32 16.70 16.13
C GLY A 129 -6.31 16.43 15.02
N PHE A 130 -5.34 15.58 15.29
CA PHE A 130 -4.30 15.18 14.34
C PHE A 130 -4.54 13.76 13.84
N THR A 131 -4.53 13.55 12.51
CA THR A 131 -4.34 12.22 11.96
C THR A 131 -2.85 11.90 11.95
N SER A 132 -2.46 10.83 12.61
CA SER A 132 -1.06 10.38 12.70
C SER A 132 -0.94 8.96 12.18
N SER A 133 -0.39 8.85 10.97
CA SER A 133 -0.15 7.57 10.31
C SER A 133 1.31 7.50 9.86
N PHE A 134 2.00 6.42 10.21
CA PHE A 134 3.39 6.18 9.85
C PHE A 134 4.32 7.38 10.15
N THR A 135 4.80 8.07 9.13
CA THR A 135 5.82 9.13 9.23
C THR A 135 5.25 10.53 9.48
N GLN A 136 4.00 10.65 9.96
CA GLN A 136 3.38 11.93 10.33
C GLN A 136 3.50 12.29 11.80
N HIS A 137 4.12 11.41 12.63
CA HIS A 137 3.99 11.48 14.08
C HIS A 137 4.72 12.69 14.67
N MET A 138 6.01 12.87 14.36
CA MET A 138 6.78 14.00 14.88
C MET A 138 6.30 15.35 14.35
N ALA A 139 5.84 15.43 13.11
CA ALA A 139 5.25 16.62 12.57
C ALA A 139 4.00 17.05 13.37
N SER A 140 3.12 16.09 13.65
CA SER A 140 1.90 16.30 14.44
C SER A 140 2.23 16.71 15.88
N LEU A 141 3.19 16.03 16.51
CA LEU A 141 3.62 16.34 17.88
C LEU A 141 4.26 17.73 17.99
N SER A 142 5.07 18.12 17.00
CA SER A 142 5.70 19.44 16.97
C SER A 142 4.66 20.55 16.94
N LEU A 143 3.68 20.45 16.06
CA LEU A 143 2.60 21.44 15.98
C LEU A 143 1.72 21.43 17.24
N ALA A 144 1.38 20.25 17.78
CA ALA A 144 0.59 20.13 19.00
C ALA A 144 1.30 20.79 20.21
N ARG A 145 2.63 20.63 20.36
CA ARG A 145 3.42 21.31 21.37
C ARG A 145 3.33 22.85 21.23
N MET A 146 3.55 23.36 20.03
CA MET A 146 3.47 24.80 19.74
C MET A 146 2.08 25.37 20.05
N ILE A 147 1.01 24.63 19.72
CA ILE A 147 -0.36 25.03 20.04
C ILE A 147 -0.54 25.13 21.55
N LYS A 148 -0.12 24.13 22.32
CA LYS A 148 -0.27 24.15 23.79
C LYS A 148 0.56 25.24 24.46
N GLU A 149 1.71 25.60 23.92
CA GLU A 149 2.52 26.71 24.41
C GLU A 149 1.84 28.08 24.21
N ARG A 150 1.09 28.24 23.11
CA ARG A 150 0.40 29.50 22.75
C ARG A 150 -1.03 29.58 23.27
N ARG A 151 -1.75 28.46 23.20
CA ARG A 151 -3.19 28.33 23.53
C ARG A 151 -3.41 27.09 24.42
N PRO A 152 -2.96 27.10 25.69
CA PRO A 152 -3.01 25.93 26.56
C PRO A 152 -4.43 25.37 26.79
N GLN A 153 -5.47 26.17 26.57
CA GLN A 153 -6.87 25.76 26.70
C GLN A 153 -7.37 24.90 25.52
N VAL A 154 -6.73 24.96 24.34
CA VAL A 154 -7.13 24.16 23.19
C VAL A 154 -6.88 22.69 23.46
N ILE A 155 -7.88 21.85 23.23
CA ILE A 155 -7.76 20.40 23.38
C ILE A 155 -7.01 19.85 22.18
N THR A 156 -5.89 19.17 22.41
CA THR A 156 -5.11 18.49 21.39
C THR A 156 -5.39 16.98 21.43
N ALA A 157 -5.76 16.42 20.28
CA ALA A 157 -6.15 15.03 20.16
C ALA A 157 -5.41 14.32 19.01
N PHE A 158 -5.12 13.04 19.17
CA PHE A 158 -4.45 12.22 18.17
C PHE A 158 -5.26 10.98 17.83
N GLY A 159 -5.26 10.59 16.56
CA GLY A 159 -5.81 9.35 16.04
C GLY A 159 -5.02 8.87 14.82
N GLY A 160 -5.38 7.69 14.31
CA GLY A 160 -4.69 7.06 13.18
C GLY A 160 -3.78 5.91 13.59
N ALA A 161 -3.06 5.31 12.63
CA ALA A 161 -2.32 4.05 12.83
C ALA A 161 -1.26 4.11 13.96
N ASN A 162 -0.65 5.28 14.21
CA ASN A 162 0.32 5.47 15.29
C ASN A 162 -0.33 5.53 16.70
N CYS A 163 -1.66 5.50 16.76
CA CYS A 163 -2.42 5.59 18.01
C CYS A 163 -3.07 4.26 18.42
N GLU A 164 -2.76 3.17 17.72
CA GLU A 164 -3.34 1.86 18.00
C GLU A 164 -2.82 1.27 19.31
N ASP A 165 -3.75 0.77 20.14
CA ASP A 165 -3.48 0.00 21.36
C ASP A 165 -2.37 0.60 22.25
N GLU A 166 -1.30 -0.17 22.55
CA GLU A 166 -0.20 0.27 23.41
C GLU A 166 0.57 1.48 22.84
N MET A 167 0.62 1.65 21.51
CA MET A 167 1.27 2.82 20.91
C MET A 167 0.55 4.11 21.29
N GLY A 168 -0.80 4.10 21.28
CA GLY A 168 -1.61 5.24 21.73
C GLY A 168 -1.41 5.56 23.20
N LEU A 169 -1.31 4.53 24.04
CA LEU A 169 -1.03 4.71 25.47
C LEU A 169 0.39 5.26 25.71
N ALA A 170 1.37 4.75 24.97
CA ALA A 170 2.77 5.22 25.04
C ALA A 170 2.89 6.67 24.57
N LEU A 171 2.20 7.04 23.48
CA LEU A 171 2.09 8.40 22.96
C LEU A 171 1.58 9.35 24.06
N HIS A 172 0.42 9.06 24.61
CA HIS A 172 -0.20 9.90 25.62
C HIS A 172 0.64 10.02 26.91
N ASN A 173 1.34 8.95 27.31
CA ASN A 173 2.23 8.98 28.47
C ASN A 173 3.53 9.74 28.21
N SER A 174 4.02 9.79 26.97
CA SER A 174 5.31 10.41 26.64
C SER A 174 5.21 11.91 26.40
N PHE A 175 4.05 12.41 25.97
CA PHE A 175 3.87 13.80 25.55
C PHE A 175 2.76 14.49 26.34
N PRO A 176 3.10 15.28 27.39
CA PRO A 176 2.12 15.92 28.28
C PRO A 176 1.17 16.89 27.57
N PHE A 177 1.57 17.39 26.41
CA PHE A 177 0.79 18.31 25.60
C PHE A 177 -0.24 17.59 24.69
N VAL A 178 -0.34 16.26 24.72
CA VAL A 178 -1.40 15.48 24.10
C VAL A 178 -2.48 15.22 25.15
N ASP A 179 -3.66 15.82 24.95
CA ASP A 179 -4.77 15.70 25.91
C ASP A 179 -5.55 14.41 25.71
N LEU A 180 -5.79 14.02 24.44
CA LEU A 180 -6.60 12.86 24.07
C LEU A 180 -5.91 12.01 23.01
N VAL A 181 -6.12 10.70 23.10
CA VAL A 181 -5.75 9.76 22.04
C VAL A 181 -6.95 8.86 21.74
N PHE A 182 -7.24 8.71 20.45
CA PHE A 182 -8.27 7.82 19.91
C PHE A 182 -7.58 6.58 19.33
N CYS A 183 -7.77 5.44 19.98
CA CYS A 183 -7.25 4.15 19.51
C CYS A 183 -8.25 3.52 18.54
N GLY A 184 -7.75 3.09 17.35
CA GLY A 184 -8.57 2.44 16.33
C GLY A 184 -9.59 3.36 15.64
N GLU A 185 -10.73 2.79 15.26
CA GLU A 185 -11.78 3.52 14.55
C GLU A 185 -12.44 4.57 15.46
N ALA A 186 -12.41 5.82 15.05
CA ALA A 186 -12.91 6.95 15.83
C ALA A 186 -14.37 7.37 15.49
N ASP A 187 -15.04 6.66 14.58
CA ASP A 187 -16.36 7.02 14.07
C ASP A 187 -17.45 7.06 15.18
N VAL A 188 -17.27 6.29 16.23
CA VAL A 188 -18.16 6.29 17.41
C VAL A 188 -17.56 7.09 18.55
N SER A 189 -16.28 6.86 18.85
CA SER A 189 -15.62 7.42 20.02
C SER A 189 -15.39 8.93 19.94
N LEU A 190 -15.10 9.49 18.75
CA LEU A 190 -14.87 10.93 18.60
C LEU A 190 -16.17 11.75 18.76
N PRO A 191 -17.30 11.43 18.11
CA PRO A 191 -18.57 12.12 18.38
C PRO A 191 -19.01 12.04 19.85
N GLN A 192 -18.88 10.87 20.48
CA GLN A 192 -19.16 10.71 21.91
C GLN A 192 -18.27 11.60 22.79
N ALA A 193 -16.96 11.65 22.49
CA ALA A 193 -16.02 12.47 23.24
C ALA A 193 -16.31 13.96 23.07
N VAL A 194 -16.59 14.42 21.86
CA VAL A 194 -16.92 15.82 21.57
C VAL A 194 -18.24 16.23 22.26
N ALA A 195 -19.25 15.36 22.25
CA ALA A 195 -20.51 15.59 22.96
C ALA A 195 -20.29 15.72 24.49
N ALA A 196 -19.52 14.80 25.09
CA ALA A 196 -19.19 14.83 26.52
C ALA A 196 -18.38 16.09 26.89
N LEU A 197 -17.39 16.49 26.05
CA LEU A 197 -16.62 17.72 26.26
C LEU A 197 -17.52 18.97 26.20
N THR A 198 -18.42 19.01 25.24
CA THR A 198 -19.39 20.13 25.09
C THR A 198 -20.31 20.26 26.28
N ALA A 199 -20.73 19.11 26.87
CA ALA A 199 -21.55 19.06 28.05
C ALA A 199 -20.77 19.23 29.37
N GLY A 200 -19.45 19.30 29.34
CA GLY A 200 -18.60 19.32 30.54
C GLY A 200 -18.59 17.98 31.30
N GLU A 201 -18.90 16.88 30.62
CA GLU A 201 -18.99 15.54 31.16
C GLU A 201 -17.66 14.78 31.12
N SER A 202 -17.63 13.66 31.82
CA SER A 202 -16.43 12.80 31.88
C SER A 202 -16.29 11.94 30.62
N LEU A 203 -15.08 11.85 30.10
CA LEU A 203 -14.72 10.92 29.00
C LEU A 203 -14.57 9.46 29.47
N VAL A 204 -14.65 9.21 30.77
CA VAL A 204 -14.60 7.85 31.32
C VAL A 204 -15.84 7.07 30.90
N GLY A 205 -15.60 5.88 30.36
CA GLY A 205 -16.68 5.05 29.81
C GLY A 205 -16.63 4.98 28.26
N ILE A 206 -16.05 5.99 27.60
CA ILE A 206 -15.89 5.97 26.14
C ILE A 206 -14.74 5.03 25.79
N ARG A 207 -15.05 3.95 25.10
CA ARG A 207 -14.05 2.95 24.65
C ARG A 207 -13.17 3.51 23.54
N GLY A 208 -11.89 3.15 23.55
CA GLY A 208 -10.92 3.64 22.56
C GLY A 208 -10.42 5.07 22.81
N VAL A 209 -10.84 5.71 23.93
CA VAL A 209 -10.39 7.05 24.28
C VAL A 209 -9.45 7.02 25.49
N ILE A 210 -8.24 7.57 25.32
CA ILE A 210 -7.29 7.83 26.38
C ILE A 210 -7.34 9.32 26.70
N SER A 211 -7.50 9.68 27.98
CA SER A 211 -7.54 11.07 28.46
C SER A 211 -6.65 11.24 29.69
N ARG A 212 -6.36 12.49 30.09
CA ARG A 212 -5.59 12.75 31.31
C ARG A 212 -6.48 12.76 32.56
N ASN A 213 -5.97 12.16 33.61
CA ASN A 213 -6.54 12.35 34.95
C ASN A 213 -6.19 13.76 35.45
N PRO A 214 -7.15 14.66 35.64
CA PRO A 214 -6.86 16.06 36.02
C PRO A 214 -6.17 16.19 37.39
N LYS A 215 -6.27 15.19 38.25
CA LYS A 215 -5.65 15.22 39.60
C LYS A 215 -4.25 14.62 39.63
N ARG A 216 -3.94 13.66 38.73
CA ARG A 216 -2.70 12.88 38.76
C ARG A 216 -1.82 13.09 37.52
N GLY A 217 -2.32 13.72 36.47
CA GLY A 217 -1.63 13.87 35.19
C GLY A 217 -1.40 12.55 34.40
N THR A 218 -1.85 11.41 34.96
CA THR A 218 -1.69 10.09 34.36
C THR A 218 -2.76 9.79 33.32
N SER A 219 -2.47 8.86 32.43
CA SER A 219 -3.45 8.38 31.43
C SER A 219 -4.63 7.66 32.11
N ARG A 220 -5.80 7.85 31.55
CA ARG A 220 -7.06 7.26 31.99
C ARG A 220 -7.87 6.78 30.79
N TYR A 221 -8.31 5.56 30.82
CA TYR A 221 -9.10 4.93 29.75
C TYR A 221 -9.95 3.79 30.34
N THR A 222 -11.02 3.44 29.64
CA THR A 222 -11.86 2.28 29.98
C THR A 222 -11.42 1.04 29.23
N SER A 223 -11.10 1.20 27.94
CA SER A 223 -10.60 0.16 27.04
C SER A 223 -9.82 0.83 25.92
N LEU A 224 -8.70 0.25 25.49
CA LEU A 224 -7.99 0.68 24.29
C LEU A 224 -8.70 0.25 23.01
N SER A 225 -9.49 -0.82 23.06
CA SER A 225 -10.30 -1.26 21.92
C SER A 225 -11.56 -0.41 21.79
N PRO A 226 -11.77 0.28 20.65
CA PRO A 226 -12.93 1.15 20.43
C PRO A 226 -14.22 0.34 20.26
N GLU A 227 -15.34 1.03 20.38
CA GLU A 227 -16.61 0.58 19.80
C GLU A 227 -16.55 0.79 18.28
N ARG A 228 -17.04 -0.18 17.51
CA ARG A 228 -17.00 -0.13 16.05
C ARG A 228 -18.38 -0.07 15.46
N ILE A 229 -18.54 0.76 14.44
CA ILE A 229 -19.73 0.74 13.60
C ILE A 229 -19.84 -0.62 12.90
N GLN A 230 -20.95 -1.31 13.09
CA GLN A 230 -21.20 -2.62 12.47
C GLN A 230 -21.79 -2.48 11.06
N ASN A 231 -22.70 -1.52 10.88
CA ASN A 231 -23.29 -1.20 9.58
C ASN A 231 -22.63 0.05 8.99
N LEU A 232 -21.75 -0.13 7.99
CA LEU A 232 -21.03 0.97 7.35
C LEU A 232 -21.93 1.87 6.50
N ASP A 233 -23.18 1.45 6.19
CA ASP A 233 -24.15 2.28 5.48
C ASP A 233 -24.62 3.50 6.29
N LEU A 234 -24.44 3.46 7.61
CA LEU A 234 -24.79 4.55 8.52
C LEU A 234 -23.79 5.72 8.49
N LEU A 235 -22.58 5.47 7.98
CA LEU A 235 -21.57 6.50 7.83
C LEU A 235 -22.02 7.57 6.81
N PRO A 236 -21.72 8.85 7.01
CA PRO A 236 -21.94 9.87 5.97
C PRO A 236 -20.99 9.64 4.78
N TYR A 237 -21.17 10.40 3.70
CA TYR A 237 -20.17 10.54 2.67
C TYR A 237 -19.00 11.41 3.19
N PRO A 238 -17.75 11.13 2.81
CA PRO A 238 -16.63 11.99 3.20
C PRO A 238 -16.74 13.36 2.54
N ASP A 239 -16.43 14.42 3.28
CA ASP A 239 -16.38 15.79 2.80
C ASP A 239 -14.94 16.18 2.46
N TYR A 240 -14.64 16.28 1.17
CA TYR A 240 -13.32 16.66 0.64
C TYR A 240 -13.22 18.13 0.20
N ASP A 241 -14.21 18.97 0.51
CA ASP A 241 -14.26 20.36 0.04
C ASP A 241 -13.01 21.14 0.47
N ASP A 242 -12.62 21.05 1.75
CA ASP A 242 -11.41 21.73 2.27
C ASP A 242 -10.13 21.28 1.55
N PHE A 243 -10.05 20.00 1.17
CA PHE A 243 -8.89 19.50 0.43
C PHE A 243 -8.83 20.14 -0.97
N PHE A 244 -9.92 20.12 -1.73
CA PHE A 244 -9.91 20.64 -3.10
C PHE A 244 -9.72 22.16 -3.13
N GLU A 245 -10.27 22.89 -2.15
CA GLU A 245 -10.02 24.32 -1.98
C GLU A 245 -8.52 24.61 -1.75
N GLN A 246 -7.91 23.92 -0.80
CA GLN A 246 -6.48 24.07 -0.48
C GLN A 246 -5.59 23.57 -1.62
N TYR A 247 -5.99 22.48 -2.29
CA TYR A 247 -5.27 21.90 -3.43
C TYR A 247 -5.20 22.85 -4.63
N ALA A 248 -6.15 23.76 -4.79
CA ALA A 248 -6.11 24.79 -5.83
C ALA A 248 -4.87 25.70 -5.74
N SER A 249 -4.20 25.74 -4.57
CA SER A 249 -2.93 26.47 -4.38
C SER A 249 -1.70 25.75 -4.96
N MET A 250 -1.83 24.47 -5.35
CA MET A 250 -0.73 23.71 -5.92
C MET A 250 -0.39 24.19 -7.35
N PRO A 251 0.89 24.11 -7.78
CA PRO A 251 1.28 24.47 -9.13
C PRO A 251 0.45 23.77 -10.20
N SER A 252 0.11 24.50 -11.27
CA SER A 252 -0.65 23.97 -12.40
C SER A 252 -0.01 22.70 -12.96
N GLY A 253 -0.79 21.63 -13.06
CA GLY A 253 -0.33 20.32 -13.54
C GLY A 253 -0.02 19.30 -12.44
N SER A 254 -0.06 19.68 -11.16
CA SER A 254 -0.12 18.70 -10.07
C SER A 254 -1.42 17.92 -10.21
N ARG A 255 -1.33 16.59 -10.30
CA ARG A 255 -2.50 15.73 -10.38
C ARG A 255 -2.72 15.02 -9.05
N THR A 256 -3.97 14.95 -8.59
CA THR A 256 -4.32 14.07 -7.49
C THR A 256 -4.16 12.63 -7.93
N ALA A 257 -3.68 11.77 -7.05
CA ALA A 257 -3.57 10.33 -7.31
C ALA A 257 -4.92 9.60 -7.21
N GLY A 258 -6.02 10.27 -7.58
CA GLY A 258 -7.39 9.78 -7.42
C GLY A 258 -8.01 10.14 -6.07
N VAL A 259 -9.31 10.01 -5.97
CA VAL A 259 -10.06 10.24 -4.73
C VAL A 259 -10.18 8.91 -3.98
N PRO A 260 -9.80 8.83 -2.70
CA PRO A 260 -10.01 7.62 -1.92
C PRO A 260 -11.49 7.41 -1.60
N MET A 261 -11.90 6.14 -1.62
CA MET A 261 -13.22 5.70 -1.18
C MET A 261 -13.07 4.35 -0.49
N GLU A 262 -13.80 4.15 0.60
CA GLU A 262 -13.89 2.83 1.22
C GLU A 262 -15.23 2.16 0.89
N THR A 263 -15.19 0.88 0.54
CA THR A 263 -16.38 0.04 0.45
C THR A 263 -16.43 -1.02 1.55
N SER A 264 -15.28 -1.30 2.18
CA SER A 264 -15.20 -2.23 3.30
C SER A 264 -14.07 -1.87 4.28
N ARG A 265 -14.14 -2.40 5.49
CA ARG A 265 -13.11 -2.31 6.54
C ARG A 265 -12.77 -3.70 7.07
N GLY A 266 -11.52 -3.88 7.49
CA GLY A 266 -10.99 -5.16 7.94
C GLY A 266 -10.61 -6.07 6.78
N CYS A 267 -10.36 -7.35 7.07
CA CYS A 267 -9.94 -8.32 6.07
C CYS A 267 -10.63 -9.67 6.31
N TRP A 268 -11.53 -10.08 5.40
CA TRP A 268 -12.25 -11.35 5.53
C TRP A 268 -11.34 -12.58 5.45
N TRP A 269 -10.16 -12.45 4.83
CA TRP A 269 -9.12 -13.49 4.89
C TRP A 269 -8.45 -13.49 6.27
N GLY A 270 -8.09 -12.30 6.77
CA GLY A 270 -7.44 -12.14 8.07
C GLY A 270 -8.30 -12.59 9.26
N GLU A 271 -9.64 -12.49 9.17
CA GLU A 271 -10.53 -13.05 10.20
C GLU A 271 -10.38 -14.56 10.39
N LYS A 272 -10.00 -15.30 9.32
CA LYS A 272 -9.95 -16.75 9.32
C LYS A 272 -8.55 -17.30 9.37
N HIS A 273 -7.60 -16.63 8.73
CA HIS A 273 -6.25 -17.13 8.48
C HIS A 273 -5.15 -16.18 8.94
N HIS A 274 -5.23 -14.89 8.68
CA HIS A 274 -4.25 -13.84 8.97
C HIS A 274 -2.86 -14.10 8.38
N CYS A 275 -2.54 -13.46 7.26
CA CYS A 275 -1.21 -13.53 6.64
C CYS A 275 -0.11 -13.22 7.67
N THR A 276 0.91 -14.08 7.77
CA THR A 276 1.86 -14.07 8.90
C THR A 276 2.64 -12.77 9.08
N PHE A 277 2.86 -12.02 8.00
CA PHE A 277 3.60 -10.76 8.00
C PHE A 277 2.72 -9.51 8.15
N CYS A 278 1.39 -9.63 8.05
CA CYS A 278 0.49 -8.46 7.97
C CYS A 278 0.17 -7.90 9.36
N GLY A 279 0.59 -6.65 9.61
CA GLY A 279 0.28 -5.88 10.82
C GLY A 279 -0.90 -4.91 10.66
N LEU A 280 -1.55 -4.87 9.48
CA LEU A 280 -2.67 -3.97 9.24
C LEU A 280 -3.89 -4.31 10.09
N ASN A 281 -4.74 -3.31 10.34
CA ASN A 281 -5.96 -3.40 11.16
C ASN A 281 -5.70 -3.65 12.67
N GLY A 282 -4.48 -3.43 13.15
CA GLY A 282 -4.15 -3.61 14.55
C GLY A 282 -4.46 -5.04 15.02
N LEU A 283 -5.15 -5.18 16.15
CA LEU A 283 -5.52 -6.47 16.72
C LEU A 283 -6.86 -7.03 16.20
N SER A 284 -7.51 -6.39 15.22
CA SER A 284 -8.84 -6.83 14.75
C SER A 284 -8.99 -6.80 13.24
N MET A 285 -9.18 -7.98 12.68
CA MET A 285 -9.47 -8.20 11.27
C MET A 285 -10.96 -8.14 10.93
N ALA A 286 -11.85 -7.79 11.88
CA ALA A 286 -13.31 -7.82 11.71
C ALA A 286 -13.75 -7.18 10.40
N PHE A 287 -14.29 -8.00 9.49
CA PHE A 287 -14.64 -7.56 8.15
C PHE A 287 -16.09 -7.09 8.08
N ARG A 288 -16.29 -5.89 7.54
CA ARG A 288 -17.62 -5.29 7.29
C ARG A 288 -17.57 -4.58 5.95
N ALA A 289 -18.66 -4.63 5.19
CA ALA A 289 -18.78 -3.97 3.90
C ALA A 289 -20.08 -3.15 3.81
N LYS A 290 -20.06 -2.08 3.05
CA LYS A 290 -21.26 -1.32 2.67
C LYS A 290 -22.19 -2.18 1.83
N SER A 291 -23.48 -1.86 1.81
CA SER A 291 -24.37 -2.44 0.80
C SER A 291 -23.96 -2.01 -0.60
N PRO A 292 -24.27 -2.81 -1.64
CA PRO A 292 -23.97 -2.44 -3.03
C PRO A 292 -24.57 -1.10 -3.42
N GLU A 293 -25.78 -0.83 -2.98
CA GLU A 293 -26.53 0.41 -3.24
C GLU A 293 -25.85 1.61 -2.56
N ARG A 294 -25.39 1.43 -1.30
CA ARG A 294 -24.67 2.47 -0.58
C ARG A 294 -23.31 2.78 -1.21
N ALA A 295 -22.58 1.74 -1.61
CA ALA A 295 -21.29 1.89 -2.29
C ALA A 295 -21.46 2.64 -3.63
N LEU A 296 -22.49 2.30 -4.42
CA LEU A 296 -22.78 2.96 -5.69
C LEU A 296 -23.18 4.43 -5.49
N ALA A 297 -24.06 4.70 -4.51
CA ALA A 297 -24.51 6.06 -4.23
C ALA A 297 -23.37 6.97 -3.76
N GLU A 298 -22.42 6.45 -2.95
CA GLU A 298 -21.24 7.20 -2.52
C GLU A 298 -20.28 7.45 -3.70
N LEU A 299 -20.07 6.46 -4.55
CA LEU A 299 -19.26 6.62 -5.77
C LEU A 299 -19.85 7.70 -6.68
N ASP A 300 -21.17 7.64 -6.94
CA ASP A 300 -21.87 8.66 -7.74
C ASP A 300 -21.72 10.06 -7.11
N TYR A 301 -21.86 10.17 -5.79
CA TYR A 301 -21.68 11.43 -5.07
C TYR A 301 -20.27 11.99 -5.27
N LEU A 302 -19.23 11.18 -5.05
CA LEU A 302 -17.83 11.61 -5.17
C LEU A 302 -17.49 12.02 -6.59
N GLN A 303 -17.95 11.25 -7.60
CA GLN A 303 -17.75 11.62 -9.01
C GLN A 303 -18.38 12.94 -9.37
N HIS A 304 -19.66 13.16 -8.99
CA HIS A 304 -20.36 14.40 -9.34
C HIS A 304 -19.88 15.60 -8.55
N ARG A 305 -19.59 15.43 -7.24
CA ARG A 305 -19.17 16.52 -6.38
C ARG A 305 -17.80 17.06 -6.74
N TYR A 306 -16.86 16.16 -7.07
CA TYR A 306 -15.44 16.50 -7.25
C TYR A 306 -14.94 16.32 -8.69
N GLU A 307 -15.81 15.96 -9.63
CA GLU A 307 -15.51 15.82 -11.06
C GLU A 307 -14.28 14.91 -11.32
N VAL A 308 -14.19 13.78 -10.58
CA VAL A 308 -13.03 12.90 -10.62
C VAL A 308 -13.23 11.71 -11.57
N GLU A 309 -12.14 11.35 -12.28
CA GLU A 309 -12.12 10.21 -13.21
C GLU A 309 -11.53 8.94 -12.57
N ASP A 310 -10.69 9.09 -11.54
CA ASP A 310 -9.99 8.00 -10.85
C ASP A 310 -10.48 7.90 -9.41
N ILE A 311 -10.90 6.71 -8.96
CA ILE A 311 -11.25 6.41 -7.58
C ILE A 311 -10.39 5.26 -7.08
N GLN A 312 -9.70 5.50 -5.98
CA GLN A 312 -8.89 4.52 -5.30
C GLN A 312 -9.66 3.93 -4.12
N MET A 313 -10.08 2.68 -4.25
CA MET A 313 -10.64 1.98 -3.11
C MET A 313 -9.51 1.69 -2.11
N VAL A 314 -9.75 2.05 -0.84
CA VAL A 314 -8.77 1.87 0.25
C VAL A 314 -9.06 0.63 1.09
N ASP A 315 -9.91 -0.24 0.59
CA ASP A 315 -10.25 -1.51 1.21
C ASP A 315 -9.01 -2.41 1.28
N ASN A 316 -8.73 -3.01 2.43
CA ASN A 316 -7.63 -3.99 2.55
C ASN A 316 -7.88 -5.28 1.77
N ILE A 317 -9.11 -5.50 1.31
CA ILE A 317 -9.49 -6.62 0.45
C ILE A 317 -10.90 -6.39 -0.11
N LEU A 318 -11.07 -6.58 -1.42
CA LEU A 318 -12.38 -6.53 -2.07
C LEU A 318 -13.35 -7.55 -1.46
N ASP A 319 -14.57 -7.13 -1.17
CA ASP A 319 -15.68 -8.06 -0.85
C ASP A 319 -16.08 -8.85 -2.10
N MET A 320 -15.88 -10.16 -2.07
CA MET A 320 -16.17 -11.02 -3.21
C MET A 320 -17.66 -11.09 -3.57
N ARG A 321 -18.57 -10.66 -2.68
CA ARG A 321 -20.00 -10.50 -2.98
C ARG A 321 -20.25 -9.41 -4.03
N TYR A 322 -19.39 -8.39 -4.08
CA TYR A 322 -19.49 -7.31 -5.05
C TYR A 322 -19.32 -7.75 -6.51
N VAL A 323 -18.66 -8.87 -6.75
CA VAL A 323 -18.58 -9.45 -8.10
C VAL A 323 -19.96 -9.77 -8.69
N LYS A 324 -20.94 -10.08 -7.82
CA LYS A 324 -22.32 -10.43 -8.23
C LYS A 324 -23.34 -9.32 -7.96
N THR A 325 -22.91 -8.22 -7.31
CA THR A 325 -23.80 -7.15 -6.87
C THR A 325 -23.31 -5.78 -7.34
N PHE A 326 -22.48 -5.09 -6.60
CA PHE A 326 -22.00 -3.74 -6.87
C PHE A 326 -21.33 -3.57 -8.25
N LEU A 327 -20.42 -4.50 -8.63
CA LEU A 327 -19.68 -4.37 -9.89
C LEU A 327 -20.56 -4.50 -11.14
N PRO A 328 -21.54 -5.43 -11.23
CA PRO A 328 -22.52 -5.42 -12.30
C PRO A 328 -23.34 -4.13 -12.37
N MET A 329 -23.82 -3.60 -11.22
CA MET A 329 -24.54 -2.33 -11.19
C MET A 329 -23.68 -1.17 -11.73
N LEU A 330 -22.39 -1.16 -11.39
CA LEU A 330 -21.45 -0.17 -11.91
C LEU A 330 -21.18 -0.35 -13.40
N ALA A 331 -21.14 -1.59 -13.91
CA ALA A 331 -20.92 -1.88 -15.32
C ALA A 331 -22.06 -1.34 -16.23
N GLU A 332 -23.26 -1.18 -15.69
CA GLU A 332 -24.43 -0.62 -16.41
C GLU A 332 -24.35 0.91 -16.55
N ARG A 333 -23.43 1.59 -15.85
CA ARG A 333 -23.29 3.05 -15.93
C ARG A 333 -22.67 3.49 -17.26
N PRO A 334 -23.17 4.58 -17.88
CA PRO A 334 -22.62 5.11 -19.14
C PRO A 334 -21.21 5.67 -18.96
N VAL A 335 -20.91 6.27 -17.80
CA VAL A 335 -19.60 6.80 -17.41
C VAL A 335 -19.15 6.09 -16.14
N ARG A 336 -17.96 5.52 -16.18
CA ARG A 336 -17.37 4.79 -15.06
C ARG A 336 -15.99 5.36 -14.73
N PRO A 337 -15.67 5.59 -13.46
CA PRO A 337 -14.32 5.96 -13.06
C PRO A 337 -13.35 4.80 -13.30
N ALA A 338 -12.07 5.11 -13.40
CA ALA A 338 -11.04 4.11 -13.29
C ALA A 338 -10.89 3.71 -11.81
N LEU A 339 -11.07 2.42 -11.52
CA LEU A 339 -11.00 1.89 -10.17
C LEU A 339 -9.72 1.11 -9.92
N PHE A 340 -9.24 1.22 -8.69
CA PHE A 340 -8.20 0.38 -8.09
C PHE A 340 -8.78 -0.37 -6.88
N TYR A 341 -8.43 -1.66 -6.72
CA TYR A 341 -8.78 -2.47 -5.55
C TYR A 341 -7.64 -3.36 -5.09
N GLU A 342 -7.54 -3.58 -3.78
CA GLU A 342 -6.74 -4.68 -3.24
C GLU A 342 -7.53 -5.99 -3.27
N THR A 343 -6.90 -7.08 -3.69
CA THR A 343 -7.56 -8.37 -3.92
C THR A 343 -6.68 -9.54 -3.52
N LYS A 344 -7.30 -10.71 -3.36
CA LYS A 344 -6.54 -11.97 -3.30
C LYS A 344 -6.05 -12.39 -4.69
N ALA A 345 -4.98 -13.19 -4.70
CA ALA A 345 -4.38 -13.72 -5.93
C ALA A 345 -5.13 -14.92 -6.56
N ASN A 346 -6.29 -15.30 -6.04
CA ASN A 346 -7.05 -16.47 -6.50
C ASN A 346 -8.28 -16.10 -7.35
N LEU A 347 -8.24 -14.95 -8.02
CA LEU A 347 -9.29 -14.51 -8.94
C LEU A 347 -9.42 -15.47 -10.14
N THR A 348 -10.63 -15.63 -10.62
CA THR A 348 -10.92 -16.41 -11.85
C THR A 348 -11.05 -15.48 -13.05
N TRP A 349 -10.91 -16.06 -14.25
CA TRP A 349 -11.10 -15.32 -15.50
C TRP A 349 -12.46 -14.60 -15.56
N ASP A 350 -13.55 -15.27 -15.19
CA ASP A 350 -14.89 -14.68 -15.22
C ASP A 350 -15.00 -13.48 -14.26
N GLN A 351 -14.33 -13.53 -13.10
CA GLN A 351 -14.27 -12.40 -12.16
C GLN A 351 -13.47 -11.22 -12.74
N LEU A 352 -12.36 -11.49 -13.44
CA LEU A 352 -11.59 -10.43 -14.10
C LEU A 352 -12.38 -9.77 -15.24
N LEU A 353 -13.22 -10.50 -15.96
CA LEU A 353 -14.12 -9.91 -16.96
C LEU A 353 -15.18 -8.99 -16.32
N VAL A 354 -15.72 -9.36 -15.15
CA VAL A 354 -16.59 -8.47 -14.38
C VAL A 354 -15.83 -7.23 -13.92
N PHE A 355 -14.59 -7.37 -13.43
CA PHE A 355 -13.74 -6.23 -13.05
C PHE A 355 -13.52 -5.28 -14.22
N GLN A 356 -13.15 -5.81 -15.38
CA GLN A 356 -12.94 -5.04 -16.60
C GLN A 356 -14.20 -4.24 -16.99
N SER A 357 -15.37 -4.89 -16.97
CA SER A 357 -16.64 -4.26 -17.34
C SER A 357 -17.06 -3.17 -16.36
N ALA A 358 -16.75 -3.33 -15.07
CA ALA A 358 -17.04 -2.35 -14.02
C ALA A 358 -16.04 -1.17 -13.97
N GLY A 359 -14.99 -1.16 -14.79
CA GLY A 359 -14.00 -0.08 -14.82
C GLY A 359 -12.82 -0.27 -13.88
N ILE A 360 -12.66 -1.45 -13.26
CA ILE A 360 -11.43 -1.75 -12.50
C ILE A 360 -10.26 -1.85 -13.49
N ARG A 361 -9.32 -0.93 -13.39
CA ARG A 361 -8.17 -0.81 -14.29
C ARG A 361 -6.90 -1.37 -13.67
N ALA A 362 -6.86 -1.44 -12.34
CA ALA A 362 -5.73 -1.97 -11.62
C ALA A 362 -6.18 -2.67 -10.34
N ILE A 363 -5.41 -3.66 -9.95
CA ILE A 363 -5.59 -4.38 -8.68
C ILE A 363 -4.24 -4.50 -7.98
N GLN A 364 -4.23 -4.46 -6.65
CA GLN A 364 -3.13 -5.00 -5.87
C GLN A 364 -3.46 -6.45 -5.54
N ALA A 365 -2.86 -7.35 -6.30
CA ALA A 365 -3.03 -8.77 -6.09
C ALA A 365 -2.03 -9.26 -5.03
N GLY A 366 -2.53 -9.81 -3.94
CA GLY A 366 -1.68 -10.34 -2.86
C GLY A 366 -0.95 -11.63 -3.28
N ILE A 367 -0.04 -11.54 -4.24
CA ILE A 367 0.75 -12.68 -4.76
C ILE A 367 1.90 -13.04 -3.82
N GLU A 368 2.77 -12.12 -3.50
CA GLU A 368 3.91 -12.14 -2.57
C GLU A 368 5.01 -13.18 -2.86
N SER A 369 4.76 -14.24 -3.62
CA SER A 369 5.74 -15.23 -4.07
C SER A 369 5.21 -16.05 -5.24
N LEU A 370 6.11 -16.64 -6.04
CA LEU A 370 5.79 -17.62 -7.08
C LEU A 370 6.10 -19.06 -6.63
N ASP A 371 6.56 -19.28 -5.40
CA ASP A 371 6.80 -20.60 -4.82
C ASP A 371 5.71 -20.94 -3.77
N THR A 372 5.05 -22.08 -3.97
CA THR A 372 3.95 -22.53 -3.11
C THR A 372 4.38 -22.84 -1.68
N ARG A 373 5.65 -23.26 -1.46
CA ARG A 373 6.18 -23.55 -0.12
C ARG A 373 6.31 -22.24 0.68
N VAL A 374 6.80 -21.17 0.04
CA VAL A 374 6.92 -19.84 0.64
C VAL A 374 5.52 -19.25 0.91
N LEU A 375 4.57 -19.37 -0.04
CA LEU A 375 3.18 -18.91 0.14
C LEU A 375 2.46 -19.62 1.31
N LYS A 376 2.79 -20.87 1.60
CA LYS A 376 2.27 -21.60 2.78
C LYS A 376 2.79 -21.00 4.08
N LEU A 377 4.08 -20.60 4.16
CA LEU A 377 4.64 -19.93 5.34
C LEU A 377 3.97 -18.60 5.62
N MET A 378 3.51 -17.92 4.57
CA MET A 378 2.79 -16.66 4.66
C MET A 378 1.30 -16.80 5.02
N ASP A 379 0.74 -18.02 5.03
CA ASP A 379 -0.71 -18.30 5.12
C ASP A 379 -1.54 -17.56 4.05
N LYS A 380 -1.04 -17.52 2.81
CA LYS A 380 -1.70 -16.80 1.70
C LYS A 380 -2.88 -17.55 1.10
N GLY A 381 -2.99 -18.88 1.26
CA GLY A 381 -4.08 -19.69 0.71
C GLY A 381 -4.16 -19.67 -0.82
N THR A 382 -3.01 -19.55 -1.49
CA THR A 382 -2.86 -19.65 -2.95
C THR A 382 -1.62 -20.45 -3.30
N THR A 383 -1.35 -20.66 -4.58
CA THR A 383 -0.18 -21.41 -5.07
C THR A 383 0.58 -20.62 -6.12
N GLY A 384 1.86 -20.96 -6.35
CA GLY A 384 2.70 -20.30 -7.34
C GLY A 384 2.12 -20.33 -8.75
N VAL A 385 1.59 -21.48 -9.18
CA VAL A 385 0.97 -21.59 -10.50
C VAL A 385 -0.26 -20.69 -10.66
N ARG A 386 -1.06 -20.52 -9.59
CA ARG A 386 -2.21 -19.60 -9.60
C ARG A 386 -1.79 -18.14 -9.67
N ALA A 387 -0.66 -17.79 -9.05
CA ALA A 387 -0.10 -16.46 -9.16
C ALA A 387 0.27 -16.11 -10.62
N VAL A 388 0.97 -17.03 -11.31
CA VAL A 388 1.31 -16.85 -12.73
C VAL A 388 0.07 -16.82 -13.63
N GLU A 389 -0.90 -17.71 -13.38
CA GLU A 389 -2.19 -17.71 -14.08
C GLU A 389 -2.88 -16.35 -13.98
N LEU A 390 -2.95 -15.78 -12.78
CA LEU A 390 -3.55 -14.45 -12.56
C LEU A 390 -2.80 -13.34 -13.31
N LEU A 391 -1.46 -13.33 -13.29
CA LEU A 391 -0.67 -12.33 -14.01
C LEU A 391 -0.94 -12.37 -15.53
N ARG A 392 -1.00 -13.58 -16.12
CA ARG A 392 -1.34 -13.76 -17.53
C ARG A 392 -2.75 -13.27 -17.83
N GLN A 393 -3.73 -13.68 -17.03
CA GLN A 393 -5.13 -13.30 -17.19
C GLN A 393 -5.34 -11.78 -17.00
N CYS A 394 -4.64 -11.15 -16.06
CA CYS A 394 -4.67 -9.69 -15.90
C CYS A 394 -4.22 -8.99 -17.19
N ARG A 395 -3.14 -9.46 -17.81
CA ARG A 395 -2.67 -8.90 -19.08
C ARG A 395 -3.70 -9.04 -20.20
N GLU A 396 -4.38 -10.17 -20.30
CA GLU A 396 -5.45 -10.41 -21.28
C GLU A 396 -6.70 -9.57 -21.00
N ALA A 397 -7.12 -9.47 -19.74
CA ALA A 397 -8.24 -8.63 -19.32
C ALA A 397 -7.91 -7.13 -19.39
N GLY A 398 -6.65 -6.75 -19.54
CA GLY A 398 -6.20 -5.37 -19.54
C GLY A 398 -6.33 -4.70 -18.17
N ILE A 399 -6.07 -5.44 -17.11
CA ILE A 399 -6.05 -4.98 -15.72
C ILE A 399 -4.60 -4.97 -15.24
N TRP A 400 -4.13 -3.86 -14.68
CA TRP A 400 -2.77 -3.74 -14.17
C TRP A 400 -2.65 -4.46 -12.83
N PRO A 401 -1.83 -5.54 -12.71
CA PRO A 401 -1.54 -6.16 -11.43
C PRO A 401 -0.42 -5.39 -10.73
N HIS A 402 -0.67 -4.91 -9.52
CA HIS A 402 0.37 -4.53 -8.56
C HIS A 402 0.63 -5.74 -7.68
N TRP A 403 1.87 -6.14 -7.58
CA TRP A 403 2.27 -7.27 -6.76
C TRP A 403 3.72 -7.16 -6.35
N ASN A 404 4.10 -7.90 -5.32
CA ASN A 404 5.43 -7.87 -4.73
C ASN A 404 5.99 -9.29 -4.65
N ILE A 405 7.31 -9.40 -4.46
CA ILE A 405 7.95 -10.61 -3.95
C ILE A 405 8.52 -10.26 -2.57
N LEU A 406 8.09 -11.04 -1.57
CA LEU A 406 8.59 -10.96 -0.20
C LEU A 406 9.42 -12.19 0.10
N TYR A 407 10.57 -12.01 0.77
CA TYR A 407 11.45 -13.10 1.18
C TYR A 407 11.90 -12.97 2.64
N GLY A 408 12.65 -13.94 3.15
CA GLY A 408 13.20 -13.93 4.50
C GLY A 408 12.29 -14.59 5.54
N PHE A 409 11.24 -15.31 5.14
CA PHE A 409 10.33 -15.95 6.10
C PHE A 409 11.03 -17.08 6.87
N PRO A 410 10.81 -17.19 8.20
CA PRO A 410 11.33 -18.29 8.96
C PRO A 410 10.93 -19.65 8.34
N GLY A 411 11.91 -20.53 8.13
CA GLY A 411 11.66 -21.85 7.54
C GLY A 411 11.56 -21.89 6.01
N GLU A 412 11.73 -20.76 5.30
CA GLU A 412 11.71 -20.75 3.84
C GLU A 412 12.89 -21.55 3.24
N PRO A 413 12.65 -22.29 2.15
CA PRO A 413 13.70 -23.06 1.50
C PRO A 413 14.51 -22.17 0.54
N PRO A 414 15.87 -22.08 0.67
CA PRO A 414 16.71 -21.27 -0.21
C PRO A 414 16.59 -21.61 -1.71
N ASP A 415 16.39 -22.89 -2.05
CA ASP A 415 16.23 -23.37 -3.43
C ASP A 415 14.98 -22.80 -4.14
N ALA A 416 13.98 -22.35 -3.37
CA ALA A 416 12.80 -21.67 -3.94
C ALA A 416 13.16 -20.41 -4.72
N TYR A 417 14.17 -19.68 -4.26
CA TYR A 417 14.57 -18.40 -4.84
C TYR A 417 15.40 -18.58 -6.11
N GLU A 418 16.24 -19.61 -6.17
CA GLU A 418 16.93 -20.02 -7.39
C GLU A 418 15.92 -20.46 -8.46
N ALA A 419 14.98 -21.34 -8.08
CA ALA A 419 13.92 -21.80 -8.97
C ALA A 419 12.99 -20.66 -9.44
N MET A 420 12.74 -19.65 -8.63
CA MET A 420 11.99 -18.44 -9.06
C MET A 420 12.81 -17.59 -10.02
N ALA A 421 14.11 -17.38 -9.77
CA ALA A 421 14.99 -16.61 -10.63
C ALA A 421 15.05 -17.17 -12.06
N GLU A 422 15.17 -18.49 -12.21
CA GLU A 422 15.12 -19.17 -13.51
C GLU A 422 13.80 -18.92 -14.25
N LYS A 423 12.67 -18.84 -13.53
CA LYS A 423 11.35 -18.66 -14.14
C LYS A 423 11.07 -17.20 -14.54
N VAL A 424 11.77 -16.23 -13.97
CA VAL A 424 11.58 -14.81 -14.32
C VAL A 424 11.71 -14.56 -15.82
N GLU A 425 12.69 -15.18 -16.49
CA GLU A 425 12.85 -15.04 -17.95
C GLU A 425 11.65 -15.57 -18.74
N TRP A 426 10.98 -16.63 -18.22
CA TRP A 426 9.81 -17.22 -18.86
C TRP A 426 8.59 -16.29 -18.77
N LEU A 427 8.55 -15.44 -17.74
CA LEU A 427 7.47 -14.52 -17.43
C LEU A 427 7.73 -13.08 -17.90
N ALA A 428 8.86 -12.83 -18.55
CA ALA A 428 9.32 -11.49 -18.91
C ALA A 428 8.32 -10.68 -19.76
N HIS A 429 7.41 -11.35 -20.46
CA HIS A 429 6.32 -10.70 -21.21
C HIS A 429 5.15 -10.27 -20.34
N LEU A 430 5.08 -10.65 -19.07
CA LEU A 430 4.06 -10.24 -18.12
C LEU A 430 4.51 -9.00 -17.32
N ASP A 431 3.66 -8.49 -16.44
CA ASP A 431 4.02 -7.35 -15.60
C ASP A 431 4.92 -7.78 -14.42
N PRO A 432 6.09 -7.15 -14.24
CA PRO A 432 7.01 -7.49 -13.15
C PRO A 432 6.43 -7.11 -11.78
N PRO A 433 6.95 -7.68 -10.67
CA PRO A 433 6.63 -7.23 -9.33
C PRO A 433 7.06 -5.78 -9.12
N ASN A 434 6.39 -5.05 -8.22
CA ASN A 434 6.76 -3.70 -7.87
C ASN A 434 8.09 -3.69 -7.10
N VAL A 435 8.24 -4.61 -6.14
CA VAL A 435 9.44 -4.78 -5.31
C VAL A 435 9.74 -6.26 -5.08
N CYS A 436 11.02 -6.56 -4.81
CA CYS A 436 11.51 -7.84 -4.31
C CYS A 436 12.36 -7.57 -3.08
N VAL A 437 11.76 -7.68 -1.89
CA VAL A 437 12.36 -7.22 -0.63
C VAL A 437 12.15 -8.22 0.50
N GLN A 438 12.99 -8.13 1.54
CA GLN A 438 12.77 -8.88 2.77
C GLN A 438 11.45 -8.44 3.42
N PHE A 439 10.71 -9.37 4.03
CA PHE A 439 9.53 -8.99 4.78
C PHE A 439 9.92 -8.05 5.93
N ARG A 440 9.07 -7.09 6.21
CA ARG A 440 9.22 -6.18 7.33
C ARG A 440 8.47 -6.74 8.55
N LEU A 441 9.09 -6.67 9.72
CA LEU A 441 8.45 -7.09 10.95
C LEU A 441 7.59 -5.95 11.50
N ASP A 442 6.31 -5.99 11.16
CA ASP A 442 5.33 -4.99 11.57
C ASP A 442 4.68 -5.40 12.90
N ARG A 443 4.47 -4.44 13.80
CA ARG A 443 3.67 -4.64 15.00
C ARG A 443 2.29 -5.22 14.61
N PHE A 444 1.71 -6.03 15.48
CA PHE A 444 0.44 -6.74 15.30
C PHE A 444 0.45 -7.88 14.28
N SER A 445 1.50 -8.06 13.48
CA SER A 445 1.60 -9.23 12.60
C SER A 445 1.78 -10.52 13.43
N PRO A 446 1.30 -11.68 12.95
CA PRO A 446 1.58 -12.95 13.60
C PRO A 446 3.07 -13.24 13.78
N LEU A 447 3.93 -12.80 12.84
CA LEU A 447 5.38 -12.89 12.97
C LEU A 447 5.91 -12.08 14.15
N TYR A 448 5.38 -10.89 14.40
CA TYR A 448 5.76 -10.08 15.55
C TYR A 448 5.23 -10.66 16.86
N LEU A 449 3.96 -11.04 16.90
CA LEU A 449 3.31 -11.55 18.13
C LEU A 449 3.89 -12.91 18.58
N ARG A 450 4.45 -13.68 17.65
CA ARG A 450 4.98 -15.02 17.88
C ARG A 450 6.46 -15.11 17.46
N ALA A 451 7.20 -14.03 17.54
CA ALA A 451 8.56 -13.92 17.02
C ALA A 451 9.48 -15.04 17.56
N ASP A 452 9.52 -15.22 18.87
CA ASP A 452 10.34 -16.24 19.53
C ASP A 452 9.96 -17.67 19.09
N GLU A 453 8.66 -17.98 19.00
CA GLU A 453 8.16 -19.29 18.54
C GLU A 453 8.57 -19.58 17.09
N LEU A 454 8.63 -18.55 16.27
CA LEU A 454 8.95 -18.62 14.84
C LEU A 454 10.45 -18.47 14.55
N GLY A 455 11.28 -18.41 15.61
CA GLY A 455 12.73 -18.35 15.48
C GLY A 455 13.29 -16.99 15.11
N LEU A 456 12.53 -15.91 15.32
CA LEU A 456 13.02 -14.53 15.24
C LEU A 456 13.53 -14.11 16.60
N THR A 457 14.77 -13.63 16.68
CA THR A 457 15.45 -13.27 17.92
C THR A 457 15.89 -11.80 17.89
N ALA A 458 16.33 -11.27 19.02
CA ALA A 458 16.81 -9.89 19.15
C ALA A 458 15.83 -8.84 18.57
N VAL A 459 14.53 -9.07 18.73
CA VAL A 459 13.48 -8.15 18.24
C VAL A 459 13.56 -6.83 18.98
N ARG A 460 13.82 -5.75 18.25
CA ARG A 460 13.97 -4.39 18.76
C ARG A 460 13.32 -3.38 17.79
N PRO A 461 12.95 -2.17 18.25
CA PRO A 461 12.52 -1.11 17.34
C PRO A 461 13.51 -0.92 16.20
N ALA A 462 13.01 -0.71 14.98
CA ALA A 462 13.87 -0.40 13.83
C ALA A 462 14.84 0.73 14.17
N ARG A 463 16.07 0.64 13.67
CA ARG A 463 17.19 1.53 14.06
C ARG A 463 16.85 3.01 13.93
N ALA A 464 16.04 3.39 12.93
CA ALA A 464 15.59 4.76 12.76
C ALA A 464 14.87 5.32 14.00
N TYR A 465 13.99 4.54 14.65
CA TYR A 465 13.31 4.99 15.88
C TYR A 465 14.32 5.32 16.99
N GLN A 466 15.32 4.47 17.18
CA GLN A 466 16.34 4.66 18.23
C GLN A 466 17.20 5.91 17.97
N LEU A 467 17.43 6.22 16.69
CA LEU A 467 18.20 7.39 16.28
C LEU A 467 17.40 8.70 16.37
N LEU A 468 16.09 8.65 16.19
CA LEU A 468 15.25 9.85 16.08
C LEU A 468 14.50 10.20 17.37
N TYR A 469 14.12 9.22 18.20
CA TYR A 469 13.37 9.48 19.43
C TYR A 469 14.29 9.63 20.65
N ALA A 470 14.30 10.80 21.29
CA ALA A 470 15.02 11.04 22.54
C ALA A 470 14.19 10.62 23.76
N LEU A 471 13.79 9.35 23.79
CA LEU A 471 12.98 8.74 24.85
C LEU A 471 13.70 7.50 25.40
N PRO A 472 13.34 7.04 26.63
CA PRO A 472 13.82 5.76 27.13
C PRO A 472 13.50 4.61 26.16
N GLU A 473 14.40 3.63 26.02
CA GLU A 473 14.30 2.53 25.07
C GLU A 473 12.95 1.79 25.15
N GLU A 474 12.48 1.52 26.36
CA GLU A 474 11.18 0.88 26.57
C GLU A 474 10.03 1.72 25.99
N ARG A 475 10.12 3.04 26.08
CA ARG A 475 9.10 3.93 25.52
C ARG A 475 9.17 3.97 23.99
N VAL A 476 10.38 3.97 23.44
CA VAL A 476 10.59 3.85 21.98
C VAL A 476 10.03 2.52 21.49
N ARG A 477 10.26 1.42 22.23
CA ARG A 477 9.72 0.11 21.91
C ARG A 477 8.17 0.12 21.87
N GLN A 478 7.51 0.78 22.81
CA GLN A 478 6.06 0.89 22.86
C GLN A 478 5.48 1.75 21.74
N LEU A 479 6.20 2.77 21.27
CA LEU A 479 5.78 3.65 20.17
C LEU A 479 6.05 3.07 18.78
N ALA A 480 7.05 2.21 18.63
CA ALA A 480 7.49 1.72 17.32
C ALA A 480 6.46 0.80 16.68
N TYR A 481 6.27 0.96 15.37
CA TYR A 481 5.48 0.06 14.53
C TYR A 481 6.36 -0.94 13.78
N TYR A 482 7.59 -0.56 13.40
CA TYR A 482 8.54 -1.37 12.66
C TYR A 482 9.65 -1.88 13.57
N PHE A 483 10.07 -3.13 13.35
CA PHE A 483 11.06 -3.80 14.18
C PHE A 483 12.16 -4.45 13.34
N ASP A 484 13.40 -4.35 13.83
CA ASP A 484 14.52 -5.16 13.40
C ASP A 484 14.53 -6.47 14.18
N PHE A 485 15.11 -7.51 13.57
CA PHE A 485 15.24 -8.83 14.18
C PHE A 485 16.47 -9.57 13.63
N SER A 486 16.80 -10.68 14.25
CA SER A 486 17.79 -11.64 13.77
C SER A 486 17.14 -13.03 13.63
N TYR A 487 17.72 -13.87 12.81
CA TYR A 487 17.26 -15.26 12.69
C TYR A 487 17.99 -16.16 13.69
N GLY A 488 17.24 -16.92 14.48
CA GLY A 488 17.79 -17.85 15.46
C GLY A 488 18.58 -19.01 14.85
N ASP A 489 18.30 -19.37 13.60
CA ASP A 489 19.01 -20.40 12.83
C ASP A 489 20.23 -19.85 12.05
N GLY A 490 20.51 -18.55 12.15
CA GLY A 490 21.66 -17.91 11.52
C GLY A 490 21.57 -17.76 10.01
N ARG A 491 20.39 -17.97 9.38
CA ARG A 491 20.20 -17.73 7.94
C ARG A 491 20.49 -16.28 7.56
N CYS A 492 20.96 -16.10 6.32
CA CYS A 492 21.17 -14.80 5.70
C CYS A 492 20.37 -14.76 4.38
N PRO A 493 19.12 -14.23 4.38
CA PRO A 493 18.28 -14.21 3.18
C PRO A 493 18.93 -13.56 1.97
N ASP A 494 19.71 -12.51 2.16
CA ASP A 494 20.39 -11.81 1.08
C ASP A 494 21.34 -12.72 0.26
N SER A 495 21.92 -13.74 0.90
CA SER A 495 22.87 -14.64 0.24
C SER A 495 22.21 -15.54 -0.80
N TYR A 496 20.97 -16.01 -0.56
CA TYR A 496 20.28 -16.93 -1.47
C TYR A 496 19.21 -16.25 -2.34
N THR A 497 18.88 -14.98 -2.06
CA THR A 497 17.92 -14.22 -2.86
C THR A 497 18.57 -13.29 -3.90
N ALA A 498 19.89 -13.13 -3.87
CA ALA A 498 20.61 -12.20 -4.74
C ALA A 498 20.30 -12.42 -6.24
N GLY A 499 20.32 -13.67 -6.71
CA GLY A 499 20.01 -13.99 -8.10
C GLY A 499 18.57 -13.63 -8.50
N LEU A 500 17.60 -13.86 -7.61
CA LEU A 500 16.21 -13.46 -7.86
C LEU A 500 16.06 -11.93 -7.90
N ARG A 501 16.69 -11.21 -6.97
CA ARG A 501 16.64 -9.74 -6.93
C ARG A 501 17.21 -9.13 -8.21
N GLU A 502 18.34 -9.66 -8.70
CA GLU A 502 18.94 -9.23 -9.96
C GLU A 502 18.03 -9.52 -11.16
N ALA A 503 17.48 -10.73 -11.26
CA ALA A 503 16.55 -11.12 -12.32
C ALA A 503 15.28 -10.22 -12.33
N VAL A 504 14.73 -9.92 -11.17
CA VAL A 504 13.59 -9.01 -11.04
C VAL A 504 13.95 -7.58 -11.44
N ALA A 505 15.11 -7.07 -11.02
CA ALA A 505 15.56 -5.74 -11.41
C ALA A 505 15.77 -5.63 -12.93
N ASP A 506 16.27 -6.70 -13.56
CA ASP A 506 16.36 -6.77 -15.03
C ASP A 506 14.98 -6.79 -15.68
N TRP A 507 14.05 -7.57 -15.16
CA TRP A 507 12.66 -7.62 -15.64
C TRP A 507 11.98 -6.24 -15.58
N GLN A 508 12.19 -5.47 -14.51
CA GLN A 508 11.66 -4.12 -14.37
C GLN A 508 12.27 -3.09 -15.32
N ARG A 509 13.58 -3.22 -15.63
CA ARG A 509 14.34 -2.22 -16.39
C ARG A 509 14.24 -2.36 -17.91
N ARG A 510 14.16 -3.59 -18.41
CA ARG A 510 14.23 -3.85 -19.85
C ARG A 510 12.85 -3.98 -20.47
N PRO A 511 12.62 -3.39 -21.66
CA PRO A 511 11.46 -3.74 -22.46
C PRO A 511 11.65 -5.16 -22.97
N HIS A 512 10.76 -6.05 -22.61
CA HIS A 512 10.74 -7.41 -23.11
C HIS A 512 9.83 -7.53 -24.32
N GLY A 513 10.13 -8.51 -25.21
CA GLY A 513 9.21 -8.93 -26.25
C GLY A 513 7.98 -9.62 -25.67
N ASP A 514 7.08 -10.03 -26.53
CA ASP A 514 5.88 -10.75 -26.13
C ASP A 514 6.01 -12.26 -26.37
N LEU A 515 5.20 -12.99 -25.64
CA LEU A 515 4.81 -14.36 -25.95
C LEU A 515 3.30 -14.35 -26.19
N THR A 516 2.89 -14.55 -27.44
CA THR A 516 1.48 -14.43 -27.84
C THR A 516 1.00 -15.66 -28.59
N HIS A 517 -0.30 -15.89 -28.56
CA HIS A 517 -0.96 -16.84 -29.44
C HIS A 517 -2.07 -16.16 -30.25
N GLU A 518 -2.32 -16.68 -31.45
CA GLU A 518 -3.43 -16.29 -32.30
C GLU A 518 -3.95 -17.50 -33.10
N ARG A 519 -5.22 -17.50 -33.44
CA ARG A 519 -5.78 -18.50 -34.34
C ARG A 519 -5.68 -18.03 -35.79
N VAL A 520 -5.04 -18.84 -36.64
CA VAL A 520 -4.89 -18.59 -38.08
C VAL A 520 -5.46 -19.80 -38.82
N GLY A 521 -6.69 -19.69 -39.32
CA GLY A 521 -7.40 -20.84 -39.87
C GLY A 521 -7.65 -21.91 -38.79
N ASP A 522 -7.18 -23.12 -39.02
CA ASP A 522 -7.32 -24.26 -38.10
C ASP A 522 -6.07 -24.40 -37.17
N GLU A 523 -5.07 -23.54 -37.30
CA GLU A 523 -3.87 -23.58 -36.51
C GLU A 523 -3.93 -22.58 -35.35
N LEU A 524 -3.34 -22.95 -34.20
CA LEU A 524 -2.96 -22.07 -33.13
C LEU A 524 -1.48 -21.72 -33.30
N ARG A 525 -1.21 -20.47 -33.64
CA ARG A 525 0.15 -19.98 -33.81
C ARG A 525 0.62 -19.29 -32.54
N ILE A 526 1.73 -19.77 -31.97
CA ILE A 526 2.39 -19.19 -30.81
C ILE A 526 3.65 -18.46 -31.30
N VAL A 527 3.80 -17.19 -30.91
CA VAL A 527 4.92 -16.35 -31.32
C VAL A 527 5.66 -15.90 -30.06
N ASP A 528 6.93 -16.26 -29.95
CA ASP A 528 7.82 -15.85 -28.87
C ASP A 528 8.88 -14.85 -29.37
N SER A 529 8.89 -13.66 -28.80
CA SER A 529 9.84 -12.59 -29.07
C SER A 529 10.59 -12.09 -27.84
N ARG A 530 10.47 -12.78 -26.68
CA ARG A 530 11.02 -12.37 -25.38
C ARG A 530 12.55 -12.21 -25.38
N SER A 531 13.25 -13.04 -26.14
CA SER A 531 14.73 -13.06 -26.21
C SER A 531 15.33 -12.24 -27.35
N GLY A 532 14.57 -11.31 -27.93
CA GLY A 532 15.04 -10.43 -29.04
C GLY A 532 15.02 -11.06 -30.44
N GLY A 533 14.76 -12.37 -30.54
CA GLY A 533 14.47 -13.08 -31.80
C GLY A 533 13.00 -13.42 -31.90
N ARG A 534 12.50 -13.75 -33.09
CA ARG A 534 11.14 -14.25 -33.30
C ARG A 534 11.16 -15.75 -33.53
N ARG A 535 10.52 -16.51 -32.63
CA ARG A 535 10.31 -17.96 -32.77
C ARG A 535 8.83 -18.21 -32.93
N GLU A 536 8.47 -19.18 -33.75
CA GLU A 536 7.08 -19.55 -33.98
C GLU A 536 6.87 -21.05 -33.72
N LEU A 537 5.73 -21.38 -33.16
CA LEU A 537 5.24 -22.75 -32.98
C LEU A 537 3.79 -22.78 -33.49
N ALA A 538 3.54 -23.62 -34.49
CA ALA A 538 2.18 -23.84 -35.03
C ALA A 538 1.66 -25.17 -34.51
N LEU A 539 0.50 -25.16 -33.89
CA LEU A 539 -0.20 -26.33 -33.34
C LEU A 539 -1.52 -26.51 -34.07
N ALA A 540 -1.87 -27.73 -34.45
CA ALA A 540 -3.10 -28.04 -35.16
C ALA A 540 -3.91 -29.13 -34.46
N GLY A 541 -5.20 -29.16 -34.69
CA GLY A 541 -6.10 -30.22 -34.20
C GLY A 541 -5.98 -30.46 -32.69
N ALA A 542 -5.73 -31.70 -32.31
CA ALA A 542 -5.70 -32.09 -30.89
C ALA A 542 -4.51 -31.48 -30.11
N GLU A 543 -3.39 -31.13 -30.77
CA GLU A 543 -2.28 -30.43 -30.10
C GLU A 543 -2.67 -29.00 -29.73
N ALA A 544 -3.37 -28.28 -30.63
CA ALA A 544 -3.90 -26.96 -30.32
C ALA A 544 -4.94 -27.00 -29.17
N ASP A 545 -5.76 -28.06 -29.15
CA ASP A 545 -6.74 -28.27 -28.08
C ASP A 545 -6.05 -28.55 -26.73
N LEU A 546 -4.97 -29.34 -26.73
CA LEU A 546 -4.17 -29.62 -25.54
C LEU A 546 -3.52 -28.32 -24.98
N TYR A 547 -2.94 -27.49 -25.85
CA TYR A 547 -2.38 -26.21 -25.41
C TYR A 547 -3.44 -25.31 -24.78
N ARG A 548 -4.63 -25.22 -25.39
CA ARG A 548 -5.75 -24.43 -24.84
C ARG A 548 -6.35 -25.04 -23.57
N ALA A 549 -6.33 -26.35 -23.39
CA ALA A 549 -6.72 -26.99 -22.12
C ALA A 549 -5.84 -26.54 -20.94
N CYS A 550 -4.63 -26.03 -21.25
CA CYS A 550 -3.71 -25.43 -20.28
C CYS A 550 -3.87 -23.91 -20.11
N ASP A 551 -4.90 -23.26 -20.68
CA ASP A 551 -5.22 -21.84 -20.40
C ASP A 551 -5.55 -21.61 -18.92
N ARG A 552 -5.94 -22.65 -18.21
CA ARG A 552 -6.01 -22.73 -16.75
C ARG A 552 -5.00 -23.75 -16.25
N ALA A 553 -4.44 -23.51 -15.09
CA ALA A 553 -3.51 -24.44 -14.48
C ALA A 553 -4.16 -25.81 -14.28
N THR A 554 -3.85 -26.78 -15.16
CA THR A 554 -4.53 -28.08 -15.27
C THR A 554 -3.56 -29.21 -14.94
N PRO A 555 -3.94 -30.17 -14.08
CA PRO A 555 -3.07 -31.31 -13.75
C PRO A 555 -2.97 -32.29 -14.92
N LEU A 556 -1.81 -32.97 -15.04
CA LEU A 556 -1.53 -33.93 -16.11
C LEU A 556 -2.64 -35.01 -16.25
N VAL A 557 -3.12 -35.56 -15.15
CA VAL A 557 -4.16 -36.61 -15.15
C VAL A 557 -5.39 -36.15 -15.92
N LYS A 558 -5.85 -34.92 -15.69
CA LYS A 558 -7.02 -34.35 -16.37
C LYS A 558 -6.75 -34.13 -17.86
N LEU A 559 -5.55 -33.68 -18.23
CA LEU A 559 -5.17 -33.48 -19.64
C LEU A 559 -5.13 -34.83 -20.39
N VAL A 560 -4.63 -35.88 -19.73
CA VAL A 560 -4.62 -37.23 -20.30
C VAL A 560 -6.04 -37.81 -20.42
N GLU A 561 -6.92 -37.58 -19.44
CA GLU A 561 -8.33 -38.00 -19.51
C GLU A 561 -9.06 -37.33 -20.70
N GLU A 562 -8.85 -36.04 -20.90
CA GLU A 562 -9.57 -35.26 -21.95
C GLU A 562 -8.97 -35.46 -23.35
N LEU A 563 -7.66 -35.45 -23.50
CA LEU A 563 -6.96 -35.44 -24.79
C LEU A 563 -6.27 -36.76 -25.12
N GLY A 564 -6.05 -37.63 -24.15
CA GLY A 564 -5.43 -38.95 -24.36
C GLY A 564 -6.18 -39.84 -25.37
N PRO A 565 -7.51 -39.85 -25.42
CA PRO A 565 -8.26 -40.58 -26.47
C PRO A 565 -7.97 -40.12 -27.91
N ARG A 566 -7.49 -38.87 -28.10
CA ARG A 566 -7.19 -38.31 -29.43
C ARG A 566 -5.68 -38.31 -29.76
N LEU A 567 -4.82 -38.16 -28.74
CA LEU A 567 -3.39 -38.02 -28.91
C LEU A 567 -2.59 -39.26 -28.47
N GLY A 568 -3.13 -40.05 -27.57
CA GLY A 568 -2.37 -41.04 -26.79
C GLY A 568 -1.83 -40.46 -25.47
N ALA A 569 -1.88 -41.20 -24.39
CA ALA A 569 -1.46 -40.70 -23.06
C ALA A 569 0.03 -40.28 -23.03
N ASP A 570 0.91 -41.12 -23.61
CA ASP A 570 2.35 -40.86 -23.67
C ASP A 570 2.64 -39.58 -24.49
N ARG A 571 1.95 -39.38 -25.63
CA ARG A 571 2.11 -38.21 -26.49
C ARG A 571 1.67 -36.93 -25.80
N VAL A 572 0.64 -36.94 -24.97
CA VAL A 572 0.26 -35.80 -24.15
C VAL A 572 1.42 -35.38 -23.24
N GLY A 573 2.05 -36.35 -22.55
CA GLY A 573 3.21 -36.08 -21.69
C GLY A 573 4.42 -35.51 -22.47
N GLU A 574 4.74 -36.11 -23.63
CA GLU A 574 5.82 -35.67 -24.50
C GLU A 574 5.64 -34.22 -24.99
N LEU A 575 4.44 -33.89 -25.49
CA LEU A 575 4.12 -32.54 -25.95
C LEU A 575 4.22 -31.50 -24.84
N LEU A 576 3.69 -31.81 -23.66
CA LEU A 576 3.78 -30.90 -22.51
C LEU A 576 5.24 -30.67 -22.10
N ALA A 577 6.06 -31.72 -22.04
CA ALA A 577 7.50 -31.61 -21.73
C ALA A 577 8.24 -30.78 -22.79
N GLU A 578 7.96 -31.02 -24.08
CA GLU A 578 8.53 -30.23 -25.19
C GLU A 578 8.17 -28.73 -25.04
N TRP A 579 6.91 -28.41 -24.72
CA TRP A 579 6.49 -27.01 -24.57
C TRP A 579 7.05 -26.35 -23.33
N VAL A 580 7.31 -27.10 -22.26
CA VAL A 580 8.03 -26.62 -21.07
C VAL A 580 9.49 -26.33 -21.43
N GLU A 581 10.20 -27.22 -22.16
CA GLU A 581 11.55 -26.98 -22.63
C GLU A 581 11.63 -25.74 -23.54
N ARG A 582 10.64 -25.54 -24.40
CA ARG A 582 10.49 -24.34 -25.24
C ARG A 582 10.10 -23.07 -24.46
N ARG A 583 9.82 -23.18 -23.14
CA ARG A 583 9.39 -22.09 -22.27
C ARG A 583 8.08 -21.40 -22.70
N VAL A 584 7.22 -22.09 -23.43
CA VAL A 584 5.87 -21.62 -23.80
C VAL A 584 4.79 -22.21 -22.90
N MET A 585 5.16 -23.16 -22.06
CA MET A 585 4.33 -23.82 -21.05
C MET A 585 5.08 -23.78 -19.70
N LEU A 586 4.35 -23.55 -18.62
CA LEU A 586 4.86 -23.64 -17.26
C LEU A 586 4.37 -24.95 -16.61
N GLU A 587 5.27 -25.72 -16.05
CA GLU A 587 4.95 -26.78 -15.11
C GLU A 587 5.30 -26.30 -13.70
N LEU A 588 4.30 -26.22 -12.84
CA LEU A 588 4.46 -25.81 -11.44
C LEU A 588 3.34 -26.45 -10.60
N ASP A 589 3.68 -26.90 -9.39
CA ASP A 589 2.72 -27.53 -8.47
C ASP A 589 1.99 -28.75 -9.07
N GLY A 590 2.65 -29.51 -9.98
CA GLY A 590 2.07 -30.65 -10.69
C GLY A 590 0.95 -30.29 -11.68
N ARG A 591 0.96 -29.04 -12.15
CA ARG A 591 0.00 -28.49 -13.11
C ARG A 591 0.71 -27.84 -14.28
N PHE A 592 0.08 -27.87 -15.45
CA PHE A 592 0.55 -27.23 -16.66
C PHE A 592 -0.27 -25.95 -16.93
N LEU A 593 0.41 -24.87 -17.27
CA LEU A 593 -0.19 -23.57 -17.60
C LEU A 593 0.43 -23.01 -18.87
N ALA A 594 -0.40 -22.74 -19.89
CA ALA A 594 0.03 -22.03 -21.08
C ALA A 594 0.44 -20.59 -20.74
N LEU A 595 1.63 -20.17 -21.21
CA LEU A 595 2.17 -18.85 -20.89
C LEU A 595 1.81 -17.77 -21.94
N ALA A 596 1.49 -18.17 -23.19
CA ALA A 596 1.16 -17.21 -24.22
C ALA A 596 -0.14 -16.48 -23.93
N VAL A 597 -0.16 -15.17 -24.19
CA VAL A 597 -1.34 -14.31 -24.09
C VAL A 597 -1.98 -14.11 -25.47
N ASP A 598 -3.26 -13.84 -25.54
CA ASP A 598 -3.93 -13.51 -26.80
C ASP A 598 -3.27 -12.32 -27.51
N ALA A 599 -2.99 -12.44 -28.80
CA ALA A 599 -2.26 -11.43 -29.58
C ALA A 599 -3.02 -10.10 -29.70
N ALA A 600 -4.37 -10.15 -29.79
CA ALA A 600 -5.19 -8.93 -29.83
C ALA A 600 -5.19 -8.25 -28.47
N ALA A 601 -5.27 -9.01 -27.38
CA ALA A 601 -5.18 -8.50 -26.01
C ALA A 601 -3.80 -7.86 -25.75
N ALA A 602 -2.70 -8.51 -26.14
CA ALA A 602 -1.34 -7.98 -26.02
C ALA A 602 -1.16 -6.65 -26.79
N LYS A 603 -1.73 -6.57 -28.00
CA LYS A 603 -1.73 -5.33 -28.82
C LYS A 603 -2.54 -4.22 -28.15
N CYS A 604 -3.70 -4.55 -27.59
CA CYS A 604 -4.54 -3.62 -26.85
C CYS A 604 -3.82 -3.11 -25.59
N TRP A 605 -3.17 -4.00 -24.85
CA TRP A 605 -2.38 -3.67 -23.66
C TRP A 605 -1.30 -2.62 -23.93
N ARG A 606 -0.51 -2.77 -24.98
CA ARG A 606 0.56 -1.81 -25.36
C ARG A 606 0.02 -0.41 -25.70
N ARG A 607 -1.22 -0.30 -26.16
CA ARG A 607 -1.87 0.97 -26.52
C ARG A 607 -2.53 1.66 -25.35
N ARG A 608 -2.80 0.96 -24.25
CA ARG A 608 -3.44 1.54 -23.07
C ARG A 608 -2.50 2.52 -22.39
N ARG A 609 -3.02 3.68 -22.05
CA ARG A 609 -2.30 4.61 -21.16
C ARG A 609 -2.24 3.96 -19.78
N LYS A 610 -1.04 3.91 -19.19
CA LYS A 610 -0.88 3.57 -17.79
C LYS A 610 -1.76 4.49 -16.95
N PRO A 611 -2.46 4.01 -15.92
CA PRO A 611 -3.19 4.86 -14.99
C PRO A 611 -2.31 6.00 -14.47
N SER A 612 -2.90 7.16 -14.20
CA SER A 612 -2.13 8.37 -13.83
C SER A 612 -1.22 8.15 -12.62
N TRP A 613 -1.69 7.41 -11.62
CA TRP A 613 -0.92 7.06 -10.42
C TRP A 613 0.25 6.09 -10.71
N ARG A 614 0.13 5.17 -11.70
CA ARG A 614 1.25 4.31 -12.10
C ARG A 614 2.35 5.12 -12.80
N LYS A 615 1.98 6.14 -13.54
CA LYS A 615 2.95 7.05 -14.16
C LYS A 615 3.76 7.79 -13.11
N VAL A 616 3.14 8.18 -12.02
CA VAL A 616 3.79 8.81 -10.87
C VAL A 616 4.75 7.83 -10.20
N LEU A 617 4.35 6.58 -9.95
CA LEU A 617 5.23 5.53 -9.42
C LEU A 617 6.41 5.22 -10.36
N ASP A 618 6.15 5.01 -11.65
CA ASP A 618 7.20 4.73 -12.65
C ASP A 618 8.20 5.89 -12.82
N GLU A 619 7.75 7.13 -12.71
CA GLU A 619 8.62 8.31 -12.81
C GLU A 619 9.49 8.51 -11.56
N SER A 620 8.99 8.12 -10.38
CA SER A 620 9.74 8.18 -9.13
C SER A 620 10.78 7.06 -8.98
N LEU A 621 10.50 5.89 -9.53
CA LEU A 621 11.42 4.73 -9.52
C LEU A 621 12.51 4.79 -10.60
N ARG A 622 12.45 5.74 -11.54
CA ARG A 622 13.53 5.88 -12.53
C ARG A 622 14.70 6.61 -11.90
N PRO A 623 15.91 6.00 -11.86
CA PRO A 623 17.12 6.73 -11.49
C PRO A 623 17.24 7.95 -12.42
N ALA A 624 17.53 9.12 -11.86
CA ALA A 624 17.75 10.33 -12.62
C ALA A 624 18.86 10.05 -13.64
N ARG A 625 18.55 10.10 -14.94
CA ARG A 625 19.60 10.02 -15.97
C ARG A 625 20.60 11.12 -15.64
N PRO A 626 21.91 10.80 -15.51
CA PRO A 626 22.91 11.83 -15.36
C PRO A 626 22.79 12.75 -16.59
N ARG A 627 22.52 14.03 -16.37
CA ARG A 627 22.71 15.03 -17.41
C ARG A 627 24.20 15.02 -17.72
N VAL A 628 24.58 14.41 -18.82
CA VAL A 628 25.90 14.64 -19.42
C VAL A 628 25.94 16.14 -19.69
N ALA A 629 26.71 16.85 -18.89
CA ALA A 629 27.07 18.22 -19.17
C ALA A 629 27.93 18.17 -20.45
N VAL A 630 27.34 18.55 -21.56
CA VAL A 630 28.12 18.89 -22.76
C VAL A 630 28.85 20.17 -22.39
N ALA A 631 30.15 20.01 -22.08
CA ALA A 631 31.07 21.12 -21.98
C ALA A 631 31.25 21.69 -23.40
N GLY A 632 30.42 22.69 -23.71
CA GLY A 632 30.61 23.55 -24.88
C GLY A 632 31.69 24.54 -24.58
N GLY A 633 32.85 24.38 -25.24
CA GLY A 633 33.98 25.27 -25.11
C GLY A 633 33.63 26.71 -25.49
N LEU A 634 34.06 27.63 -24.66
CA LEU A 634 34.29 29.02 -25.00
C LEU A 634 35.59 29.12 -25.80
N PHE A 635 35.52 29.61 -27.04
CA PHE A 635 36.60 30.37 -27.67
C PHE A 635 36.02 31.57 -28.43
N SER A 636 36.37 32.71 -27.87
CA SER A 636 36.78 33.99 -28.43
C SER A 636 36.12 34.53 -29.72
N SER A 637 35.51 35.65 -29.67
CA SER A 637 36.00 36.97 -30.06
C SER A 637 34.98 38.05 -29.67
#